data_0e0aee1775acc367d73985a8b67911f8
#
_entry.id   0e0aee1775acc367d73985a8b67911f8
#
_cell.length_a   1.000
_cell.length_b   1.000
_cell.length_c   1.000
_cell.angle_alpha   90.00
_cell.angle_beta   90.00
_cell.angle_gamma   90.00
#
_symmetry.space_group_name_H-M   'P 1'
#
loop_
_entity.id
_entity.type
_entity.pdbx_description
1 polymer ?
#
loop_
_entity_poly.entity_id
_entity_poly.type
_entity_poly.pdbx_seq_one_letter_code
_entity_poly.pdbx_strand_id
1 'polypeptide(L)'
;VRVSPTGEFASVEEIGDVLIGSDEKRLVYLKDIADIVRAYEEVPSKMYYVNGRPALTLGISMQSGENVVAVGERLSRRVRELADTVPVGMELTQIYNQPVEVNNSVNGFVVSVGQAVAIVIGVLLLFMGLRVGLIIGTLLIMHLNGIELQRISLGALVIALGMLVDNAIVVAEGILVRMQGGMRAAQAASETVGKTIWALLGGTVIGILAFSAIGLSPDSTGEFAGSLFYVILYSLLLSWVTAISTTPMLCALLLKPGQNSEGGQRGPYAGVVFTVFRGLLAFAIRQRILTVVVVVGLFVAAVVGFGSVKQAFFPESNTPLFFVDVWEIEGSDIRTTREDALRVSEFLRGLPGVEQTTTVIGGPHERFTLVYDPREISSAYAQIIVKTDTRERIPEVWDKVEDYLQTQMPWTDPIIKSLRIGPGRDSKIEARLHGPDPTVLRQLSEQAQAIMRADPEAKDIRDDWRQPVKLVRPVYNEQVGRQLGITREELAAALRFAVEGTPVGRYRDGIRVLPILVRAPDNERADVGNLQDINVWSPVLDQAVPVAQVISGFETVFENAVLRSRDRIRTIIASCNPTGELATPLFNRVKPQIEALELPPGYSLSWGGEYEDSQKAQSGLGRSLPVGFLLMILTSILLFGKLRQPLIIWLTVPLAIVGITAGLLAANGAFDFMSLLGALSLIGLLIKNAIVLIDEIDQQVAGGKEGFSAILDATVSRLRPVILAAATTILGLIPLLSDVFFVNMSITIMAGLGFATLLTLVFVPTLYSLIFRIRPG
;
A
#
# COMPACT_ATOMS: atom_id res chain seq x y z
N VAL A 1 28.57 25.65 -45.17
CA VAL A 1 29.07 26.71 -44.25
C VAL A 1 27.91 27.13 -43.36
N ARG A 2 28.11 27.01 -42.05
CA ARG A 2 27.12 27.53 -41.04
C ARG A 2 27.48 28.98 -40.82
N VAL A 3 26.56 29.88 -41.09
CA VAL A 3 26.68 31.28 -40.75
C VAL A 3 25.93 31.48 -39.41
N SER A 4 26.65 31.88 -38.38
CA SER A 4 26.03 32.26 -37.09
C SER A 4 25.96 33.80 -37.10
N PRO A 5 24.74 34.38 -37.05
CA PRO A 5 24.64 35.81 -36.89
C PRO A 5 25.16 36.20 -35.48
N THR A 6 26.02 37.21 -35.45
CA THR A 6 26.45 37.83 -34.20
C THR A 6 25.29 38.63 -33.64
N GLY A 7 25.08 38.66 -32.31
CA GLY A 7 24.00 39.39 -31.67
C GLY A 7 23.56 38.77 -30.33
N GLU A 8 24.33 37.80 -29.82
CA GLU A 8 24.16 37.38 -28.42
C GLU A 8 24.81 38.41 -27.50
N PHE A 9 24.08 38.85 -26.47
CA PHE A 9 24.61 39.75 -25.44
C PHE A 9 25.66 39.01 -24.61
N ALA A 10 26.86 39.59 -24.46
CA ALA A 10 27.90 38.97 -23.64
C ALA A 10 27.75 39.33 -22.14
N SER A 11 27.07 40.44 -21.83
CA SER A 11 26.80 40.84 -20.45
C SER A 11 25.45 41.54 -20.30
N VAL A 12 25.01 41.72 -19.05
CA VAL A 12 23.76 42.44 -18.72
C VAL A 12 23.89 43.92 -19.11
N GLU A 13 25.09 44.50 -19.00
CA GLU A 13 25.38 45.88 -19.35
C GLU A 13 25.20 46.15 -20.85
N GLU A 14 25.59 45.19 -21.72
CA GLU A 14 25.37 45.30 -23.16
C GLU A 14 23.90 45.41 -23.55
N ILE A 15 23.00 44.79 -22.77
CA ILE A 15 21.56 44.95 -22.98
C ILE A 15 21.18 46.42 -22.81
N GLY A 16 21.79 47.09 -21.85
CA GLY A 16 21.56 48.53 -21.60
C GLY A 16 22.03 49.44 -22.73
N ASP A 17 23.04 49.01 -23.47
CA ASP A 17 23.62 49.79 -24.57
C ASP A 17 22.84 49.61 -25.90
N VAL A 18 21.71 48.90 -25.90
CA VAL A 18 20.83 48.83 -27.07
C VAL A 18 20.24 50.18 -27.39
N LEU A 19 20.48 50.64 -28.63
CA LEU A 19 19.94 51.91 -29.11
C LEU A 19 18.43 51.73 -29.46
N ILE A 20 17.57 52.51 -28.81
CA ILE A 20 16.11 52.40 -28.99
C ILE A 20 15.63 53.49 -29.98
N GLY A 21 16.21 54.63 -29.94
CA GLY A 21 15.80 55.71 -30.79
C GLY A 21 16.90 56.78 -30.95
N SER A 22 16.80 57.59 -31.99
CA SER A 22 17.65 58.76 -32.17
C SER A 22 16.77 59.95 -32.55
N ASP A 23 16.85 61.00 -31.78
CA ASP A 23 16.38 62.31 -32.19
C ASP A 23 17.59 63.03 -32.83
N GLU A 24 17.34 64.01 -33.72
CA GLU A 24 18.40 64.68 -34.52
C GLU A 24 19.65 65.13 -33.73
N LYS A 25 19.60 65.12 -32.38
CA LYS A 25 20.68 65.53 -31.49
C LYS A 25 21.01 64.59 -30.33
N ARG A 26 20.27 63.48 -30.09
CA ARG A 26 20.52 62.59 -28.97
C ARG A 26 20.21 61.12 -29.35
N LEU A 27 21.14 60.28 -28.97
CA LEU A 27 20.93 58.82 -28.98
C LEU A 27 20.27 58.41 -27.66
N VAL A 28 19.20 57.65 -27.69
CA VAL A 28 18.50 57.09 -26.52
C VAL A 28 18.80 55.63 -26.39
N TYR A 29 19.47 55.25 -25.34
CA TYR A 29 19.79 53.87 -25.02
C TYR A 29 18.76 53.25 -24.08
N LEU A 30 18.66 51.92 -24.05
CA LEU A 30 17.72 51.25 -23.16
C LEU A 30 17.94 51.57 -21.68
N LYS A 31 19.20 51.74 -21.24
CA LYS A 31 19.55 52.15 -19.88
C LYS A 31 19.10 53.56 -19.48
N ASP A 32 18.73 54.38 -20.47
CA ASP A 32 18.25 55.74 -20.21
C ASP A 32 16.78 55.76 -19.81
N ILE A 33 16.01 54.67 -20.14
CA ILE A 33 14.57 54.55 -19.92
C ILE A 33 14.16 53.36 -19.08
N ALA A 34 15.05 52.39 -18.82
CA ALA A 34 14.75 51.19 -18.09
C ALA A 34 15.91 50.80 -17.15
N ASP A 35 15.55 50.26 -15.99
CA ASP A 35 16.48 49.61 -15.08
C ASP A 35 16.65 48.13 -15.49
N ILE A 36 17.88 47.73 -15.79
CA ILE A 36 18.21 46.40 -16.23
C ILE A 36 18.88 45.63 -15.09
N VAL A 37 18.20 44.66 -14.58
CA VAL A 37 18.68 43.87 -13.45
C VAL A 37 18.60 42.38 -13.74
N ARG A 38 19.62 41.63 -13.30
CA ARG A 38 19.56 40.17 -13.25
C ARG A 38 19.01 39.80 -11.89
N ALA A 39 17.86 39.12 -11.89
CA ALA A 39 17.17 38.73 -10.68
C ALA A 39 16.62 37.31 -10.80
N TYR A 40 16.16 36.74 -9.71
CA TYR A 40 15.28 35.60 -9.72
C TYR A 40 13.87 35.99 -10.17
N GLU A 41 13.05 34.99 -10.53
CA GLU A 41 11.63 35.20 -10.76
C GLU A 41 11.00 35.92 -9.54
N GLU A 42 10.26 36.98 -9.79
CA GLU A 42 9.64 37.76 -8.72
C GLU A 42 8.62 36.94 -7.93
N VAL A 43 7.83 36.15 -8.63
CA VAL A 43 6.86 35.23 -8.06
C VAL A 43 7.36 33.80 -8.32
N PRO A 44 8.02 33.18 -7.35
CA PRO A 44 8.54 31.83 -7.52
C PRO A 44 7.37 30.85 -7.66
N SER A 45 7.51 29.86 -8.52
CA SER A 45 6.53 28.79 -8.67
C SER A 45 6.59 27.77 -7.54
N LYS A 46 7.76 27.64 -6.88
CA LYS A 46 7.97 26.64 -5.81
C LYS A 46 9.04 27.13 -4.81
N MET A 47 8.80 26.94 -3.53
CA MET A 47 9.74 27.30 -2.46
C MET A 47 9.89 26.17 -1.47
N TYR A 48 11.10 25.99 -0.92
CA TYR A 48 11.43 24.96 0.06
C TYR A 48 11.95 25.56 1.36
N TYR A 49 11.50 25.00 2.48
CA TYR A 49 11.94 25.37 3.82
C TYR A 49 12.17 24.11 4.65
N VAL A 50 13.26 24.08 5.40
CA VAL A 50 13.53 23.04 6.40
C VAL A 50 13.63 23.74 7.76
N ASN A 51 12.80 23.31 8.71
CA ASN A 51 12.70 23.94 10.04
C ASN A 51 12.52 25.46 9.98
N GLY A 52 11.73 25.94 9.03
CA GLY A 52 11.45 27.37 8.82
C GLY A 52 12.57 28.16 8.13
N ARG A 53 13.68 27.53 7.76
CA ARG A 53 14.79 28.18 7.02
C ARG A 53 14.69 27.87 5.53
N PRO A 54 14.93 28.84 4.63
CA PRO A 54 14.96 28.59 3.20
C PRO A 54 15.96 27.47 2.85
N ALA A 55 15.57 26.58 1.96
CA ALA A 55 16.38 25.42 1.59
C ALA A 55 16.33 25.14 0.09
N LEU A 56 17.33 24.41 -0.40
CA LEU A 56 17.35 23.78 -1.70
C LEU A 56 17.23 22.28 -1.49
N THR A 57 16.34 21.62 -2.22
CA THR A 57 16.15 20.18 -2.11
C THR A 57 16.82 19.45 -3.28
N LEU A 58 17.64 18.46 -2.95
CA LEU A 58 18.23 17.55 -3.91
C LEU A 58 17.59 16.17 -3.76
N GLY A 59 16.79 15.77 -4.75
CA GLY A 59 16.22 14.43 -4.85
C GLY A 59 17.14 13.50 -5.63
N ILE A 60 17.51 12.37 -5.05
CA ILE A 60 18.34 11.35 -5.70
C ILE A 60 17.54 10.07 -5.80
N SER A 61 17.34 9.57 -7.02
CA SER A 61 16.68 8.29 -7.30
C SER A 61 17.66 7.29 -7.89
N MET A 62 17.35 6.01 -7.71
CA MET A 62 18.16 4.91 -8.25
C MET A 62 17.66 4.49 -9.64
N GLN A 63 18.54 3.87 -10.41
CA GLN A 63 18.14 3.09 -11.56
C GLN A 63 17.49 1.78 -11.13
N SER A 64 16.58 1.28 -11.97
CA SER A 64 15.95 -0.03 -11.74
C SER A 64 17.00 -1.15 -11.70
N GLY A 65 16.86 -2.08 -10.73
CA GLY A 65 17.79 -3.20 -10.54
C GLY A 65 19.00 -2.92 -9.65
N GLU A 66 19.23 -1.66 -9.22
CA GLU A 66 20.30 -1.35 -8.26
C GLU A 66 19.92 -1.68 -6.82
N ASN A 67 20.91 -2.09 -6.03
CA ASN A 67 20.72 -2.33 -4.59
C ASN A 67 20.65 -1.01 -3.83
N VAL A 68 19.47 -0.71 -3.25
CA VAL A 68 19.21 0.56 -2.56
C VAL A 68 20.14 0.82 -1.39
N VAL A 69 20.50 -0.21 -0.61
CA VAL A 69 21.38 -0.07 0.56
C VAL A 69 22.81 0.27 0.11
N ALA A 70 23.32 -0.45 -0.90
CA ALA A 70 24.65 -0.20 -1.45
C ALA A 70 24.78 1.18 -2.10
N VAL A 71 23.74 1.63 -2.82
CA VAL A 71 23.68 3.01 -3.38
C VAL A 71 23.66 4.02 -2.24
N GLY A 72 22.86 3.79 -1.20
CA GLY A 72 22.76 4.67 -0.04
C GLY A 72 24.06 4.83 0.72
N GLU A 73 24.83 3.76 0.88
CA GLU A 73 26.16 3.82 1.51
C GLU A 73 27.14 4.66 0.68
N ARG A 74 27.14 4.48 -0.65
CA ARG A 74 27.97 5.30 -1.55
C ARG A 74 27.58 6.77 -1.49
N LEU A 75 26.27 7.08 -1.52
CA LEU A 75 25.75 8.43 -1.41
C LEU A 75 26.07 9.07 -0.05
N SER A 76 25.84 8.36 1.05
CA SER A 76 26.12 8.86 2.39
C SER A 76 27.60 9.16 2.59
N ARG A 77 28.47 8.39 1.98
CA ARG A 77 29.91 8.67 1.93
C ARG A 77 30.21 9.94 1.16
N ARG A 78 29.62 10.08 -0.05
CA ARG A 78 29.82 11.25 -0.89
C ARG A 78 29.28 12.53 -0.27
N VAL A 79 28.13 12.46 0.39
CA VAL A 79 27.55 13.61 1.12
C VAL A 79 28.47 14.06 2.25
N ARG A 80 29.06 13.12 3.01
CA ARG A 80 30.04 13.46 4.05
C ARG A 80 31.30 14.11 3.48
N GLU A 81 31.83 13.61 2.36
CA GLU A 81 32.99 14.22 1.68
C GLU A 81 32.69 15.66 1.18
N LEU A 82 31.46 15.91 0.76
CA LEU A 82 31.01 17.22 0.30
C LEU A 82 30.69 18.17 1.47
N ALA A 83 30.38 17.66 2.65
CA ALA A 83 30.03 18.48 3.80
C ALA A 83 31.11 19.49 4.16
N ASP A 84 32.39 19.11 3.98
CA ASP A 84 33.54 19.99 4.23
C ASP A 84 33.71 21.07 3.15
N THR A 85 33.05 20.95 2.00
CA THR A 85 33.10 21.91 0.89
C THR A 85 31.90 22.84 0.83
N VAL A 86 30.91 22.63 1.70
CA VAL A 86 29.71 23.45 1.76
C VAL A 86 30.08 24.85 2.30
N PRO A 87 29.61 25.94 1.65
CA PRO A 87 29.85 27.28 2.12
C PRO A 87 29.38 27.51 3.56
N VAL A 88 30.10 28.36 4.28
CA VAL A 88 29.72 28.78 5.64
C VAL A 88 28.31 29.38 5.64
N GLY A 89 27.44 28.90 6.52
CA GLY A 89 26.04 29.29 6.61
C GLY A 89 25.07 28.37 5.91
N MET A 90 25.55 27.33 5.20
CA MET A 90 24.73 26.26 4.65
C MET A 90 24.91 24.98 5.46
N GLU A 91 23.82 24.23 5.63
CA GLU A 91 23.77 22.94 6.33
C GLU A 91 23.16 21.89 5.42
N LEU A 92 23.79 20.71 5.35
CA LEU A 92 23.24 19.55 4.64
C LEU A 92 22.40 18.72 5.60
N THR A 93 21.10 18.73 5.40
CA THR A 93 20.13 17.99 6.23
C THR A 93 19.44 16.91 5.42
N GLN A 94 19.33 15.72 5.97
CA GLN A 94 18.56 14.62 5.36
C GLN A 94 17.08 14.77 5.71
N ILE A 95 16.23 14.89 4.71
CA ILE A 95 14.77 14.89 4.87
C ILE A 95 14.28 13.44 4.99
N TYR A 96 14.70 12.58 4.06
CA TYR A 96 14.34 11.17 4.02
C TYR A 96 15.48 10.34 3.43
N ASN A 97 15.73 9.17 4.00
CA ASN A 97 16.78 8.25 3.56
C ASN A 97 16.22 6.83 3.44
N GLN A 98 15.69 6.50 2.25
CA GLN A 98 15.14 5.17 1.97
C GLN A 98 16.13 4.03 2.21
N PRO A 99 17.41 4.11 1.84
CA PRO A 99 18.41 3.11 2.17
C PRO A 99 18.48 2.75 3.65
N VAL A 100 18.38 3.73 4.54
CA VAL A 100 18.36 3.50 5.99
C VAL A 100 17.06 2.81 6.41
N GLU A 101 15.92 3.26 5.92
CA GLU A 101 14.62 2.65 6.23
C GLU A 101 14.54 1.19 5.74
N VAL A 102 15.05 0.92 4.54
CA VAL A 102 15.12 -0.44 4.00
C VAL A 102 16.05 -1.31 4.83
N ASN A 103 17.24 -0.80 5.19
CA ASN A 103 18.19 -1.54 6.03
C ASN A 103 17.61 -1.85 7.42
N ASN A 104 16.95 -0.87 8.05
CA ASN A 104 16.28 -1.06 9.33
C ASN A 104 15.15 -2.10 9.23
N SER A 105 14.35 -2.03 8.17
CA SER A 105 13.27 -3.00 7.91
C SER A 105 13.81 -4.41 7.67
N VAL A 106 14.87 -4.56 6.87
CA VAL A 106 15.51 -5.85 6.61
C VAL A 106 16.14 -6.42 7.88
N ASN A 107 16.88 -5.60 8.63
CA ASN A 107 17.51 -6.04 9.89
C ASN A 107 16.46 -6.41 10.95
N GLY A 108 15.42 -5.60 11.13
CA GLY A 108 14.30 -5.91 12.03
C GLY A 108 13.64 -7.23 11.65
N PHE A 109 13.49 -7.48 10.37
CA PHE A 109 12.93 -8.73 9.86
C PHE A 109 13.87 -9.92 10.06
N VAL A 110 15.17 -9.77 9.81
CA VAL A 110 16.19 -10.82 10.11
C VAL A 110 16.17 -11.20 11.58
N VAL A 111 16.02 -10.22 12.46
CA VAL A 111 15.84 -10.47 13.91
C VAL A 111 14.54 -11.24 14.17
N SER A 112 13.42 -10.85 13.53
CA SER A 112 12.12 -11.55 13.67
C SER A 112 12.19 -13.00 13.15
N VAL A 113 12.86 -13.24 12.01
CA VAL A 113 13.16 -14.60 11.52
C VAL A 113 14.02 -15.37 12.52
N GLY A 114 15.09 -14.75 13.06
CA GLY A 114 15.93 -15.35 14.09
C GLY A 114 15.15 -15.74 15.34
N GLN A 115 14.25 -14.88 15.81
CA GLN A 115 13.36 -15.15 16.95
C GLN A 115 12.37 -16.28 16.61
N ALA A 116 11.73 -16.25 15.44
CA ALA A 116 10.84 -17.31 14.98
C ALA A 116 11.59 -18.65 14.91
N VAL A 117 12.78 -18.67 14.34
CA VAL A 117 13.66 -19.84 14.30
C VAL A 117 14.00 -20.31 15.72
N ALA A 118 14.38 -19.42 16.62
CA ALA A 118 14.71 -19.76 18.01
C ALA A 118 13.51 -20.35 18.79
N ILE A 119 12.33 -19.74 18.66
CA ILE A 119 11.08 -20.23 19.27
C ILE A 119 10.73 -21.63 18.75
N VAL A 120 10.78 -21.80 17.45
CA VAL A 120 10.47 -23.08 16.82
C VAL A 120 11.55 -24.13 17.15
N ILE A 121 12.80 -23.73 17.31
CA ILE A 121 13.89 -24.57 17.79
C ILE A 121 13.65 -25.04 19.23
N GLY A 122 13.24 -24.14 20.12
CA GLY A 122 12.89 -24.50 21.51
C GLY A 122 11.80 -25.57 21.60
N VAL A 123 10.86 -25.54 20.65
CA VAL A 123 9.77 -26.53 20.56
C VAL A 123 10.23 -27.86 19.93
N LEU A 124 11.26 -27.85 19.08
CA LEU A 124 11.67 -28.99 18.26
C LEU A 124 13.18 -29.24 18.27
N LEU A 125 13.80 -29.27 19.45
CA LEU A 125 15.24 -29.44 19.65
C LEU A 125 15.92 -30.57 18.84
N LEU A 126 15.16 -31.53 18.34
CA LEU A 126 15.64 -32.70 17.60
C LEU A 126 15.85 -32.50 16.07
N PHE A 127 15.38 -31.39 15.46
CA PHE A 127 15.37 -31.24 14.00
C PHE A 127 16.04 -29.96 13.49
N MET A 128 16.92 -29.36 14.26
CA MET A 128 17.47 -28.01 14.10
C MET A 128 18.31 -27.75 12.83
N GLY A 129 19.05 -28.72 12.35
CA GLY A 129 20.00 -28.50 11.23
C GLY A 129 19.34 -28.28 9.87
N LEU A 130 18.15 -28.82 9.66
CA LEU A 130 17.44 -28.78 8.38
C LEU A 130 16.87 -27.39 8.02
N ARG A 131 16.47 -26.58 8.98
CA ARG A 131 15.72 -25.34 8.74
C ARG A 131 16.57 -24.20 8.21
N VAL A 132 17.73 -23.99 8.78
CA VAL A 132 18.68 -22.97 8.34
C VAL A 132 19.12 -23.28 6.90
N GLY A 133 19.39 -24.55 6.61
CA GLY A 133 19.71 -25.00 5.25
C GLY A 133 18.58 -24.76 4.24
N LEU A 134 17.30 -24.93 4.64
CA LEU A 134 16.14 -24.66 3.77
C LEU A 134 15.98 -23.17 3.47
N ILE A 135 16.14 -22.30 4.47
CA ILE A 135 16.09 -20.84 4.27
C ILE A 135 17.23 -20.39 3.37
N ILE A 136 18.45 -20.83 3.63
CA ILE A 136 19.63 -20.50 2.81
C ILE A 136 19.44 -21.01 1.37
N GLY A 137 18.96 -22.25 1.21
CA GLY A 137 18.64 -22.82 -0.11
C GLY A 137 17.56 -22.02 -0.85
N THR A 138 16.51 -21.58 -0.14
CA THR A 138 15.47 -20.72 -0.71
C THR A 138 16.03 -19.37 -1.13
N LEU A 139 16.84 -18.72 -0.29
CA LEU A 139 17.50 -17.45 -0.62
C LEU A 139 18.43 -17.58 -1.82
N LEU A 140 19.17 -18.69 -1.93
CA LEU A 140 19.99 -18.98 -3.09
C LEU A 140 19.17 -19.11 -4.38
N ILE A 141 18.06 -19.85 -4.33
CA ILE A 141 17.16 -20.01 -5.47
C ILE A 141 16.51 -18.67 -5.84
N MET A 142 16.11 -17.86 -4.86
CA MET A 142 15.61 -16.50 -5.08
C MET A 142 16.65 -15.64 -5.82
N HIS A 143 17.90 -15.67 -5.37
CA HIS A 143 18.99 -14.92 -6.01
C HIS A 143 19.21 -15.37 -7.46
N LEU A 144 19.23 -16.68 -7.72
CA LEU A 144 19.39 -17.23 -9.08
C LEU A 144 18.24 -16.86 -10.03
N ASN A 145 17.04 -16.63 -9.51
CA ASN A 145 15.86 -16.24 -10.27
C ASN A 145 15.58 -14.72 -10.25
N GLY A 146 16.50 -13.90 -9.72
CA GLY A 146 16.35 -12.45 -9.70
C GLY A 146 15.22 -11.95 -8.80
N ILE A 147 14.80 -12.72 -7.78
CA ILE A 147 13.78 -12.29 -6.82
C ILE A 147 14.43 -11.43 -5.76
N GLU A 148 13.98 -10.18 -5.70
CA GLU A 148 14.51 -9.20 -4.76
C GLU A 148 14.15 -9.52 -3.31
N LEU A 149 15.09 -9.20 -2.40
CA LEU A 149 14.86 -9.28 -0.97
C LEU A 149 14.10 -8.05 -0.50
N GLN A 150 12.79 -8.13 -0.53
CA GLN A 150 11.87 -7.07 -0.15
C GLN A 150 10.92 -7.53 0.98
N ARG A 151 10.16 -6.60 1.55
CA ARG A 151 9.29 -6.86 2.70
C ARG A 151 8.32 -8.02 2.46
N ILE A 152 7.70 -8.10 1.26
CA ILE A 152 6.77 -9.17 0.89
C ILE A 152 7.47 -10.53 0.79
N SER A 153 8.63 -10.60 0.12
CA SER A 153 9.39 -11.84 -0.02
C SER A 153 9.90 -12.35 1.33
N LEU A 154 10.28 -11.44 2.23
CA LEU A 154 10.68 -11.75 3.59
C LEU A 154 9.49 -12.27 4.42
N GLY A 155 8.31 -11.64 4.33
CA GLY A 155 7.07 -12.13 4.95
C GLY A 155 6.70 -13.53 4.46
N ALA A 156 6.87 -13.79 3.17
CA ALA A 156 6.67 -15.11 2.59
C ALA A 156 7.59 -16.18 3.18
N LEU A 157 8.86 -15.83 3.47
CA LEU A 157 9.79 -16.74 4.14
C LEU A 157 9.33 -17.12 5.55
N VAL A 158 8.76 -16.17 6.33
CA VAL A 158 8.21 -16.49 7.65
C VAL A 158 6.99 -17.37 7.58
N ILE A 159 6.05 -17.07 6.64
CA ILE A 159 4.90 -17.94 6.37
C ILE A 159 5.38 -19.35 5.99
N ALA A 160 6.33 -19.43 5.05
CA ALA A 160 6.90 -20.68 4.61
C ALA A 160 7.57 -21.44 5.76
N LEU A 161 8.27 -20.76 6.68
CA LEU A 161 8.96 -21.38 7.81
C LEU A 161 8.00 -22.23 8.68
N GLY A 162 6.78 -21.76 8.90
CA GLY A 162 5.75 -22.55 9.57
C GLY A 162 5.38 -23.82 8.79
N MET A 163 5.24 -23.70 7.47
CA MET A 163 4.82 -24.80 6.58
C MET A 163 5.95 -25.78 6.23
N LEU A 164 7.22 -25.32 6.28
CA LEU A 164 8.41 -26.11 5.93
C LEU A 164 8.60 -27.35 6.82
N VAL A 165 8.19 -27.23 8.06
CA VAL A 165 8.44 -28.28 9.09
C VAL A 165 7.47 -29.42 9.01
N ASP A 166 6.27 -29.18 8.52
CA ASP A 166 5.18 -30.15 8.52
C ASP A 166 5.56 -31.46 7.84
N ASN A 167 6.20 -31.39 6.67
CA ASN A 167 6.63 -32.57 5.92
C ASN A 167 7.66 -33.37 6.72
N ALA A 168 8.62 -32.70 7.33
CA ALA A 168 9.67 -33.35 8.13
C ALA A 168 9.11 -33.97 9.43
N ILE A 169 8.15 -33.31 10.10
CA ILE A 169 7.51 -33.87 11.31
C ILE A 169 6.80 -35.16 10.98
N VAL A 170 5.99 -35.21 9.90
CA VAL A 170 5.25 -36.44 9.51
C VAL A 170 6.18 -37.60 9.21
N VAL A 171 7.30 -37.33 8.50
CA VAL A 171 8.27 -38.38 8.17
C VAL A 171 9.00 -38.87 9.44
N ALA A 172 9.47 -37.93 10.26
CA ALA A 172 10.23 -38.26 11.46
C ALA A 172 9.40 -39.02 12.50
N GLU A 173 8.15 -38.60 12.75
CA GLU A 173 7.22 -39.27 13.62
C GLU A 173 6.93 -40.70 13.10
N GLY A 174 6.68 -40.82 11.79
CA GLY A 174 6.46 -42.15 11.16
C GLY A 174 7.64 -43.10 11.31
N ILE A 175 8.88 -42.59 11.24
CA ILE A 175 10.10 -43.36 11.48
C ILE A 175 10.20 -43.73 12.96
N LEU A 176 9.99 -42.78 13.87
CA LEU A 176 10.11 -42.98 15.32
C LEU A 176 9.14 -44.05 15.81
N VAL A 177 7.88 -43.99 15.38
CA VAL A 177 6.85 -44.97 15.76
C VAL A 177 7.21 -46.41 15.29
N ARG A 178 7.74 -46.53 14.06
CA ARG A 178 8.20 -47.83 13.55
C ARG A 178 9.43 -48.37 14.27
N MET A 179 10.35 -47.47 14.62
CA MET A 179 11.52 -47.86 15.43
C MET A 179 11.14 -48.28 16.85
N GLN A 180 10.15 -47.61 17.46
CA GLN A 180 9.57 -48.06 18.75
C GLN A 180 8.88 -49.43 18.65
N GLY A 181 8.35 -49.78 17.44
CA GLY A 181 7.84 -51.11 17.13
C GLY A 181 8.90 -52.15 16.84
N GLY A 182 10.20 -51.85 17.01
CA GLY A 182 11.30 -52.78 16.84
C GLY A 182 11.97 -52.85 15.47
N MET A 183 11.54 -52.00 14.52
CA MET A 183 12.18 -51.88 13.20
C MET A 183 13.55 -51.22 13.25
N ARG A 184 14.48 -51.68 12.38
CA ARG A 184 15.77 -51.02 12.18
C ARG A 184 15.57 -49.63 11.55
N ALA A 185 16.34 -48.64 11.96
CA ALA A 185 16.18 -47.25 11.53
C ALA A 185 16.12 -47.06 9.99
N ALA A 186 17.02 -47.71 9.25
CA ALA A 186 17.03 -47.62 7.78
C ALA A 186 15.77 -48.25 7.13
N GLN A 187 15.25 -49.35 7.66
CA GLN A 187 14.05 -50.01 7.19
C GLN A 187 12.81 -49.17 7.53
N ALA A 188 12.73 -48.65 8.75
CA ALA A 188 11.69 -47.72 9.20
C ALA A 188 11.64 -46.44 8.33
N ALA A 189 12.79 -45.91 7.96
CA ALA A 189 12.95 -44.74 7.08
C ALA A 189 12.39 -45.05 5.66
N SER A 190 12.86 -46.14 5.05
CA SER A 190 12.44 -46.54 3.71
C SER A 190 10.92 -46.80 3.62
N GLU A 191 10.36 -47.52 4.60
CA GLU A 191 8.93 -47.82 4.63
C GLU A 191 8.08 -46.59 4.90
N THR A 192 8.53 -45.67 5.75
CA THR A 192 7.81 -44.42 6.04
C THR A 192 7.75 -43.55 4.80
N VAL A 193 8.93 -43.28 4.17
CA VAL A 193 9.00 -42.45 2.95
C VAL A 193 8.16 -43.07 1.84
N GLY A 194 8.27 -44.40 1.58
CA GLY A 194 7.51 -45.05 0.55
C GLY A 194 5.99 -44.92 0.70
N LYS A 195 5.48 -44.89 1.95
CA LYS A 195 4.04 -44.73 2.24
C LYS A 195 3.56 -43.27 2.20
N THR A 196 4.42 -42.28 2.49
CA THR A 196 3.97 -40.89 2.68
C THR A 196 4.37 -39.93 1.55
N ILE A 197 5.28 -40.34 0.65
CA ILE A 197 5.85 -39.48 -0.40
C ILE A 197 4.80 -38.77 -1.27
N TRP A 198 3.79 -39.50 -1.73
CA TRP A 198 2.76 -38.95 -2.61
C TRP A 198 1.76 -38.05 -1.89
N ALA A 199 1.36 -38.42 -0.67
CA ALA A 199 0.48 -37.58 0.15
C ALA A 199 1.14 -36.27 0.51
N LEU A 200 2.46 -36.29 0.86
CA LEU A 200 3.24 -35.09 1.13
C LEU A 200 3.45 -34.25 -0.11
N LEU A 201 3.70 -34.84 -1.29
CA LEU A 201 3.81 -34.11 -2.55
C LEU A 201 2.50 -33.41 -2.90
N GLY A 202 1.38 -34.17 -2.86
CA GLY A 202 0.05 -33.61 -3.15
C GLY A 202 -0.30 -32.44 -2.22
N GLY A 203 -0.04 -32.61 -0.91
CA GLY A 203 -0.22 -31.52 0.07
C GLY A 203 0.68 -30.32 -0.18
N THR A 204 1.93 -30.55 -0.61
CA THR A 204 2.87 -29.49 -0.97
C THR A 204 2.42 -28.72 -2.20
N VAL A 205 2.02 -29.41 -3.27
CA VAL A 205 1.51 -28.81 -4.51
C VAL A 205 0.26 -27.97 -4.23
N ILE A 206 -0.68 -28.50 -3.43
CA ILE A 206 -1.89 -27.75 -3.03
C ILE A 206 -1.54 -26.51 -2.20
N GLY A 207 -0.59 -26.62 -1.28
CA GLY A 207 -0.09 -25.46 -0.53
C GLY A 207 0.48 -24.37 -1.42
N ILE A 208 1.20 -24.73 -2.49
CA ILE A 208 1.72 -23.79 -3.49
C ILE A 208 0.57 -23.18 -4.31
N LEU A 209 -0.36 -24.01 -4.77
CA LEU A 209 -1.49 -23.59 -5.60
C LEU A 209 -2.43 -22.61 -4.86
N ALA A 210 -2.51 -22.67 -3.53
CA ALA A 210 -3.27 -21.72 -2.73
C ALA A 210 -2.80 -20.25 -2.93
N PHE A 211 -1.53 -20.05 -3.25
CA PHE A 211 -0.96 -18.72 -3.53
C PHE A 211 -0.87 -18.39 -5.02
N SER A 212 -1.24 -19.31 -5.91
CA SER A 212 -1.13 -19.11 -7.36
C SER A 212 -1.97 -17.94 -7.86
N ALA A 213 -3.10 -17.66 -7.22
CA ALA A 213 -3.97 -16.54 -7.58
C ALA A 213 -3.26 -15.17 -7.50
N ILE A 214 -2.32 -15.04 -6.55
CA ILE A 214 -1.55 -13.80 -6.36
C ILE A 214 -0.41 -13.72 -7.38
N GLY A 215 0.35 -14.82 -7.53
CA GLY A 215 1.47 -14.87 -8.47
C GLY A 215 1.07 -14.75 -9.93
N LEU A 216 -0.19 -15.04 -10.26
CA LEU A 216 -0.76 -14.99 -11.62
C LEU A 216 -1.67 -13.77 -11.84
N SER A 217 -1.86 -12.90 -10.84
CA SER A 217 -2.69 -11.69 -10.97
C SER A 217 -1.98 -10.65 -11.85
N PRO A 218 -2.61 -10.16 -12.93
CA PRO A 218 -2.00 -9.21 -13.86
C PRO A 218 -2.12 -7.74 -13.44
N ASP A 219 -2.62 -7.47 -12.24
CA ASP A 219 -2.86 -6.14 -11.72
C ASP A 219 -1.72 -5.64 -10.81
N SER A 220 -1.84 -4.40 -10.32
CA SER A 220 -0.90 -3.80 -9.37
C SER A 220 -0.72 -4.61 -8.08
N THR A 221 -1.73 -5.40 -7.70
CA THR A 221 -1.69 -6.29 -6.55
C THR A 221 -0.76 -7.48 -6.80
N GLY A 222 -0.81 -8.05 -8.02
CA GLY A 222 0.11 -9.11 -8.45
C GLY A 222 1.55 -8.61 -8.57
N GLU A 223 1.75 -7.39 -9.08
CA GLU A 223 3.08 -6.76 -9.11
C GLU A 223 3.64 -6.54 -7.70
N PHE A 224 2.82 -6.04 -6.79
CA PHE A 224 3.20 -5.78 -5.40
C PHE A 224 3.49 -7.06 -4.61
N ALA A 225 2.63 -8.08 -4.72
CA ALA A 225 2.67 -9.28 -3.87
C ALA A 225 3.14 -10.56 -4.58
N GLY A 226 3.41 -10.52 -5.88
CA GLY A 226 3.72 -11.71 -6.69
C GLY A 226 4.98 -12.47 -6.24
N SER A 227 5.97 -11.78 -5.70
CA SER A 227 7.18 -12.38 -5.15
C SER A 227 6.89 -13.40 -4.04
N LEU A 228 5.80 -13.20 -3.27
CA LEU A 228 5.34 -14.11 -2.22
C LEU A 228 5.05 -15.52 -2.77
N PHE A 229 4.38 -15.62 -3.92
CA PHE A 229 4.09 -16.90 -4.55
C PHE A 229 5.37 -17.68 -4.89
N TYR A 230 6.33 -17.03 -5.53
CA TYR A 230 7.59 -17.68 -5.93
C TYR A 230 8.43 -18.13 -4.73
N VAL A 231 8.49 -17.32 -3.68
CA VAL A 231 9.20 -17.68 -2.45
C VAL A 231 8.57 -18.91 -1.80
N ILE A 232 7.24 -18.95 -1.71
CA ILE A 232 6.53 -20.12 -1.15
C ILE A 232 6.70 -21.35 -2.05
N LEU A 233 6.63 -21.19 -3.38
CA LEU A 233 6.88 -22.26 -4.34
C LEU A 233 8.24 -22.94 -4.09
N TYR A 234 9.31 -22.15 -4.08
CA TYR A 234 10.67 -22.69 -3.90
C TYR A 234 10.88 -23.26 -2.49
N SER A 235 10.39 -22.59 -1.47
CA SER A 235 10.50 -23.04 -0.08
C SER A 235 9.80 -24.38 0.13
N LEU A 236 8.58 -24.53 -0.32
CA LEU A 236 7.80 -25.75 -0.11
C LEU A 236 8.29 -26.92 -0.94
N LEU A 237 8.73 -26.70 -2.19
CA LEU A 237 9.34 -27.76 -3.00
C LEU A 237 10.65 -28.24 -2.37
N LEU A 238 11.50 -27.33 -1.91
CA LEU A 238 12.74 -27.67 -1.23
C LEU A 238 12.46 -28.42 0.09
N SER A 239 11.41 -28.02 0.83
CA SER A 239 10.95 -28.75 2.03
C SER A 239 10.55 -30.19 1.74
N TRP A 240 9.80 -30.41 0.67
CA TRP A 240 9.42 -31.79 0.28
C TRP A 240 10.64 -32.63 -0.06
N VAL A 241 11.57 -32.10 -0.89
CA VAL A 241 12.82 -32.81 -1.24
C VAL A 241 13.62 -33.17 0.01
N THR A 242 13.79 -32.25 0.94
CA THR A 242 14.55 -32.50 2.16
C THR A 242 13.83 -33.42 3.14
N ALA A 243 12.50 -33.40 3.19
CA ALA A 243 11.71 -34.29 4.01
C ALA A 243 11.82 -35.76 3.58
N ILE A 244 11.97 -36.03 2.28
CA ILE A 244 12.08 -37.40 1.75
C ILE A 244 13.54 -37.90 1.63
N SER A 245 14.53 -37.01 1.72
CA SER A 245 15.97 -37.33 1.58
C SER A 245 16.73 -37.14 2.91
N THR A 246 16.87 -35.90 3.33
CA THR A 246 17.72 -35.53 4.46
C THR A 246 17.12 -35.92 5.81
N THR A 247 15.80 -35.77 5.98
CA THR A 247 15.12 -36.14 7.25
C THR A 247 15.24 -37.62 7.58
N PRO A 248 14.97 -38.57 6.65
CA PRO A 248 15.14 -40.01 6.91
C PRO A 248 16.60 -40.37 7.22
N MET A 249 17.56 -39.74 6.50
CA MET A 249 18.97 -39.94 6.74
C MET A 249 19.38 -39.52 8.16
N LEU A 250 18.95 -38.31 8.58
CA LEU A 250 19.25 -37.83 9.93
C LEU A 250 18.58 -38.67 11.03
N CYS A 251 17.33 -39.09 10.79
CA CYS A 251 16.63 -40.00 11.70
C CYS A 251 17.38 -41.33 11.84
N ALA A 252 17.88 -41.88 10.74
CA ALA A 252 18.66 -43.15 10.77
C ALA A 252 19.99 -42.99 11.47
N LEU A 253 20.62 -41.82 11.42
CA LEU A 253 21.93 -41.53 12.09
C LEU A 253 21.78 -41.15 13.58
N LEU A 254 20.76 -40.38 13.92
CA LEU A 254 20.66 -39.75 15.25
C LEU A 254 19.72 -40.50 16.19
N LEU A 255 18.71 -41.21 15.70
CA LEU A 255 17.78 -41.96 16.53
C LEU A 255 18.41 -43.32 16.90
N LYS A 256 18.62 -43.55 18.19
CA LYS A 256 19.06 -44.85 18.69
C LYS A 256 17.82 -45.80 18.78
N PRO A 257 17.96 -47.09 18.44
CA PRO A 257 16.94 -48.07 18.72
C PRO A 257 16.64 -48.02 20.23
N GLY A 258 15.37 -47.80 20.59
CA GLY A 258 14.97 -47.81 21.98
C GLY A 258 15.37 -49.18 22.60
N GLN A 259 16.21 -49.16 23.64
CA GLN A 259 16.39 -50.32 24.51
C GLN A 259 14.97 -50.62 25.02
N ASN A 260 14.52 -51.84 24.79
CA ASN A 260 13.32 -52.37 25.41
C ASN A 260 13.40 -52.17 26.91
N SER A 261 12.77 -51.08 27.41
CA SER A 261 12.55 -50.97 28.85
C SER A 261 11.58 -52.09 29.20
N GLU A 262 12.12 -53.14 29.82
CA GLU A 262 11.39 -54.19 30.52
C GLU A 262 10.59 -53.60 31.67
N GLY A 263 9.53 -52.85 31.36
CA GLY A 263 8.71 -52.16 32.34
C GLY A 263 7.46 -51.56 31.72
N GLY A 264 6.47 -52.41 31.48
CA GLY A 264 5.09 -51.97 31.22
C GLY A 264 4.78 -51.56 29.78
N GLN A 265 3.97 -52.38 29.11
CA GLN A 265 3.30 -52.14 27.81
C GLN A 265 2.46 -50.83 27.81
N ARG A 266 3.08 -49.69 27.76
CA ARG A 266 2.38 -48.46 27.38
C ARG A 266 2.70 -48.18 25.91
N GLY A 267 1.68 -48.48 25.02
CA GLY A 267 1.80 -48.17 23.60
C GLY A 267 2.18 -46.72 23.35
N PRO A 268 2.72 -46.37 22.16
CA PRO A 268 3.23 -45.04 21.82
C PRO A 268 2.19 -43.93 21.97
N TYR A 269 0.93 -44.23 22.15
CA TYR A 269 -0.20 -43.32 22.32
C TYR A 269 -0.92 -43.47 23.68
N ALA A 270 -0.25 -43.99 24.70
CA ALA A 270 -0.78 -44.18 26.06
C ALA A 270 -0.53 -42.97 26.95
N GLY A 271 -1.38 -41.94 26.87
CA GLY A 271 -1.31 -40.75 27.73
C GLY A 271 -2.71 -40.17 27.96
N VAL A 272 -2.88 -39.41 29.06
CA VAL A 272 -4.18 -38.82 29.42
C VAL A 272 -4.78 -38.01 28.25
N VAL A 273 -3.96 -37.24 27.54
CA VAL A 273 -4.39 -36.43 26.38
C VAL A 273 -4.95 -37.31 25.28
N PHE A 274 -4.25 -38.39 24.94
CA PHE A 274 -4.73 -39.35 23.91
C PHE A 274 -6.00 -40.07 24.32
N THR A 275 -6.13 -40.41 25.60
CA THR A 275 -7.32 -41.09 26.12
C THR A 275 -8.55 -40.17 26.09
N VAL A 276 -8.40 -38.92 26.56
CA VAL A 276 -9.46 -37.92 26.52
C VAL A 276 -9.86 -37.60 25.07
N PHE A 277 -8.89 -37.40 24.18
CA PHE A 277 -9.15 -37.15 22.76
C PHE A 277 -9.84 -38.32 22.08
N ARG A 278 -9.40 -39.53 22.35
CA ARG A 278 -10.05 -40.76 21.83
C ARG A 278 -11.51 -40.88 22.28
N GLY A 279 -11.80 -40.52 23.53
CA GLY A 279 -13.18 -40.47 24.04
C GLY A 279 -14.03 -39.43 23.34
N LEU A 280 -13.52 -38.21 23.18
CA LEU A 280 -14.18 -37.12 22.48
C LEU A 280 -14.43 -37.46 20.99
N LEU A 281 -13.45 -38.05 20.32
CA LEU A 281 -13.55 -38.46 18.92
C LEU A 281 -14.58 -39.60 18.76
N ALA A 282 -14.56 -40.60 19.63
CA ALA A 282 -15.52 -41.68 19.63
C ALA A 282 -16.95 -41.16 19.84
N PHE A 283 -17.14 -40.21 20.76
CA PHE A 283 -18.41 -39.51 20.96
C PHE A 283 -18.87 -38.76 19.69
N ALA A 284 -17.96 -37.99 19.07
CA ALA A 284 -18.24 -37.23 17.86
C ALA A 284 -18.67 -38.14 16.69
N ILE A 285 -17.98 -39.25 16.51
CA ILE A 285 -18.31 -40.22 15.44
C ILE A 285 -19.63 -40.99 15.76
N ARG A 286 -19.92 -41.30 17.03
CA ARG A 286 -21.18 -41.89 17.43
C ARG A 286 -22.35 -40.93 17.24
N GLN A 287 -22.17 -39.65 17.60
CA GLN A 287 -23.17 -38.60 17.44
C GLN A 287 -22.91 -37.74 16.18
N ARG A 288 -22.61 -38.38 15.06
CA ARG A 288 -22.15 -37.75 13.81
C ARG A 288 -23.06 -36.63 13.31
N ILE A 289 -24.39 -36.77 13.42
CA ILE A 289 -25.35 -35.75 12.98
C ILE A 289 -25.24 -34.51 13.89
N LEU A 290 -25.19 -34.72 15.21
CA LEU A 290 -25.03 -33.64 16.18
C LEU A 290 -23.72 -32.88 15.94
N THR A 291 -22.62 -33.61 15.69
CA THR A 291 -21.31 -33.00 15.39
C THR A 291 -21.38 -32.14 14.14
N VAL A 292 -22.00 -32.64 13.05
CA VAL A 292 -22.17 -31.85 11.82
C VAL A 292 -23.03 -30.61 12.07
N VAL A 293 -24.16 -30.74 12.79
CA VAL A 293 -25.04 -29.60 13.13
C VAL A 293 -24.31 -28.55 13.95
N VAL A 294 -23.51 -28.94 14.94
CA VAL A 294 -22.72 -28.03 15.76
C VAL A 294 -21.67 -27.30 14.90
N VAL A 295 -20.95 -28.01 14.05
CA VAL A 295 -19.92 -27.40 13.19
C VAL A 295 -20.53 -26.47 12.15
N VAL A 296 -21.66 -26.84 11.54
CA VAL A 296 -22.41 -25.97 10.62
C VAL A 296 -22.96 -24.74 11.37
N GLY A 297 -23.45 -24.92 12.61
CA GLY A 297 -23.90 -23.81 13.46
C GLY A 297 -22.77 -22.81 13.76
N LEU A 298 -21.58 -23.31 14.10
CA LEU A 298 -20.38 -22.48 14.29
C LEU A 298 -19.98 -21.75 13.01
N PHE A 299 -20.06 -22.42 11.86
CA PHE A 299 -19.79 -21.81 10.56
C PHE A 299 -20.76 -20.66 10.26
N VAL A 300 -22.07 -20.88 10.44
CA VAL A 300 -23.08 -19.84 10.23
C VAL A 300 -22.86 -18.67 11.18
N ALA A 301 -22.59 -18.93 12.46
CA ALA A 301 -22.27 -17.89 13.43
C ALA A 301 -21.03 -17.08 13.04
N ALA A 302 -20.00 -17.76 12.51
CA ALA A 302 -18.79 -17.10 12.03
C ALA A 302 -19.04 -16.24 10.78
N VAL A 303 -19.85 -16.71 9.83
CA VAL A 303 -20.22 -15.91 8.63
C VAL A 303 -20.99 -14.66 9.05
N VAL A 304 -21.95 -14.78 9.96
CA VAL A 304 -22.67 -13.62 10.51
C VAL A 304 -21.73 -12.69 11.27
N GLY A 305 -20.88 -13.24 12.13
CA GLY A 305 -19.87 -12.47 12.88
C GLY A 305 -18.82 -11.78 11.99
N PHE A 306 -18.50 -12.36 10.82
CA PHE A 306 -17.59 -11.76 9.85
C PHE A 306 -18.11 -10.41 9.32
N GLY A 307 -19.42 -10.23 9.26
CA GLY A 307 -20.03 -8.95 8.93
C GLY A 307 -19.68 -7.82 9.91
N SER A 308 -19.26 -8.15 11.14
CA SER A 308 -18.81 -7.18 12.16
C SER A 308 -17.29 -6.99 12.16
N VAL A 309 -16.53 -7.73 11.34
CA VAL A 309 -15.09 -7.56 11.22
C VAL A 309 -14.81 -6.30 10.39
N LYS A 310 -13.92 -5.46 10.87
CA LYS A 310 -13.48 -4.25 10.18
C LYS A 310 -12.88 -4.61 8.82
N GLN A 311 -13.27 -3.88 7.76
CA GLN A 311 -12.72 -4.07 6.41
C GLN A 311 -11.76 -2.93 6.09
N ALA A 312 -10.51 -3.24 5.75
CA ALA A 312 -9.48 -2.29 5.34
C ALA A 312 -8.81 -2.74 4.03
N PHE A 313 -8.11 -1.83 3.34
CA PHE A 313 -7.40 -2.20 2.11
C PHE A 313 -5.91 -2.47 2.38
N PHE A 314 -5.13 -1.42 2.68
CA PHE A 314 -3.71 -1.55 3.04
C PHE A 314 -3.42 -0.88 4.37
N PRO A 315 -2.47 -1.41 5.16
CA PRO A 315 -2.05 -0.79 6.42
C PRO A 315 -1.17 0.45 6.18
N GLU A 316 -1.09 1.32 7.19
CA GLU A 316 -0.19 2.45 7.23
C GLU A 316 1.28 2.04 7.41
N SER A 317 2.21 2.96 7.09
CA SER A 317 3.64 2.74 7.26
C SER A 317 4.07 2.79 8.73
N ASN A 318 5.14 2.08 9.07
CA ASN A 318 5.82 2.19 10.37
C ASN A 318 6.75 3.40 10.47
N THR A 319 6.99 4.12 9.36
CA THR A 319 7.89 5.27 9.33
C THR A 319 7.32 6.41 10.17
N PRO A 320 8.10 7.03 11.06
CA PRO A 320 7.62 8.07 11.96
C PRO A 320 7.51 9.42 11.24
N LEU A 321 6.70 9.49 10.19
CA LEU A 321 6.41 10.71 9.46
C LEU A 321 4.98 10.75 8.94
N PHE A 322 4.44 11.96 8.82
CA PHE A 322 3.13 12.22 8.22
C PHE A 322 3.17 13.54 7.43
N PHE A 323 2.10 13.80 6.68
CA PHE A 323 1.98 14.98 5.82
C PHE A 323 0.84 15.86 6.28
N VAL A 324 1.07 17.17 6.20
CA VAL A 324 0.03 18.18 6.34
C VAL A 324 0.00 18.96 5.02
N ASP A 325 -1.01 18.73 4.20
CA ASP A 325 -1.29 19.52 3.03
C ASP A 325 -2.13 20.72 3.47
N VAL A 326 -1.72 21.90 3.11
CA VAL A 326 -2.44 23.16 3.39
C VAL A 326 -2.84 23.78 2.06
N TRP A 327 -4.14 23.96 1.88
CA TRP A 327 -4.68 24.64 0.73
C TRP A 327 -5.26 25.99 1.15
N GLU A 328 -4.87 27.04 0.46
CA GLU A 328 -5.51 28.34 0.50
C GLU A 328 -6.68 28.40 -0.49
N ILE A 329 -7.42 29.53 -0.48
CA ILE A 329 -8.44 29.80 -1.50
C ILE A 329 -7.74 29.84 -2.87
N GLU A 330 -8.34 29.20 -3.86
CA GLU A 330 -7.77 29.14 -5.21
C GLU A 330 -7.54 30.55 -5.78
N GLY A 331 -6.35 30.78 -6.34
CA GLY A 331 -5.91 32.12 -6.78
C GLY A 331 -5.21 32.96 -5.72
N SER A 332 -4.94 32.43 -4.53
CA SER A 332 -4.14 33.11 -3.51
C SER A 332 -2.69 33.31 -3.97
N ASP A 333 -2.09 34.42 -3.55
CA ASP A 333 -0.67 34.68 -3.77
C ASP A 333 0.18 33.66 -3.03
N ILE A 334 1.18 33.14 -3.70
CA ILE A 334 2.11 32.14 -3.13
C ILE A 334 2.82 32.67 -1.86
N ARG A 335 2.96 33.98 -1.71
CA ARG A 335 3.56 34.61 -0.53
C ARG A 335 2.66 34.45 0.68
N THR A 336 1.33 34.59 0.51
CA THR A 336 0.34 34.33 1.56
C THR A 336 0.37 32.87 1.96
N THR A 337 0.35 31.96 0.98
CA THR A 337 0.47 30.50 1.23
C THR A 337 1.76 30.15 1.96
N ARG A 338 2.87 30.83 1.64
CA ARG A 338 4.15 30.68 2.35
C ARG A 338 4.03 31.09 3.81
N GLU A 339 3.44 32.26 4.08
CA GLU A 339 3.32 32.79 5.43
C GLU A 339 2.48 31.85 6.31
N ASP A 340 1.36 31.39 5.79
CA ASP A 340 0.47 30.49 6.51
C ASP A 340 1.09 29.09 6.69
N ALA A 341 1.72 28.52 5.66
CA ALA A 341 2.43 27.25 5.78
C ALA A 341 3.61 27.31 6.77
N LEU A 342 4.35 28.42 6.81
CA LEU A 342 5.44 28.60 7.78
C LEU A 342 4.91 28.77 9.20
N ARG A 343 3.74 29.40 9.39
CA ARG A 343 3.06 29.50 10.69
C ARG A 343 2.65 28.11 11.22
N VAL A 344 2.11 27.25 10.35
CA VAL A 344 1.83 25.84 10.70
C VAL A 344 3.13 25.09 11.03
N SER A 345 4.17 25.26 10.24
CA SER A 345 5.48 24.64 10.48
C SER A 345 6.10 25.08 11.81
N GLU A 346 5.95 26.34 12.19
CA GLU A 346 6.42 26.87 13.47
C GLU A 346 5.66 26.28 14.64
N PHE A 347 4.33 26.21 14.55
CA PHE A 347 3.49 25.54 15.54
C PHE A 347 3.92 24.08 15.74
N LEU A 348 4.08 23.33 14.65
CA LEU A 348 4.49 21.93 14.68
C LEU A 348 5.85 21.74 15.36
N ARG A 349 6.84 22.60 15.07
CA ARG A 349 8.16 22.54 15.72
C ARG A 349 8.13 22.82 17.21
N GLY A 350 7.11 23.54 17.69
CA GLY A 350 6.87 23.77 19.12
C GLY A 350 6.31 22.57 19.86
N LEU A 351 5.82 21.53 19.14
CA LEU A 351 5.23 20.37 19.76
C LEU A 351 6.29 19.34 20.19
N PRO A 352 6.13 18.74 21.38
CA PRO A 352 7.01 17.66 21.84
C PRO A 352 6.95 16.45 20.89
N GLY A 353 8.11 15.89 20.54
CA GLY A 353 8.22 14.72 19.68
C GLY A 353 8.31 15.02 18.19
N VAL A 354 8.25 16.29 17.76
CA VAL A 354 8.54 16.69 16.37
C VAL A 354 10.02 16.94 16.23
N GLU A 355 10.69 16.15 15.39
CA GLU A 355 12.13 16.31 15.13
C GLU A 355 12.42 17.33 14.01
N GLN A 356 11.61 17.30 12.95
CA GLN A 356 11.85 18.09 11.75
C GLN A 356 10.55 18.39 11.01
N THR A 357 10.47 19.60 10.45
CA THR A 357 9.44 19.97 9.48
C THR A 357 10.10 20.35 8.17
N THR A 358 9.57 19.82 7.05
CA THR A 358 10.00 20.22 5.70
C THR A 358 8.78 20.76 4.98
N THR A 359 8.81 22.04 4.63
CA THR A 359 7.68 22.75 4.02
C THR A 359 7.99 23.03 2.56
N VAL A 360 7.11 22.62 1.66
CA VAL A 360 7.16 22.91 0.24
C VAL A 360 5.93 23.75 -0.10
N ILE A 361 6.13 24.88 -0.72
CA ILE A 361 5.09 25.83 -1.08
C ILE A 361 5.01 25.91 -2.60
N GLY A 362 3.83 25.96 -3.16
CA GLY A 362 3.58 26.01 -4.60
C GLY A 362 3.52 24.64 -5.28
N GLY A 363 3.72 23.54 -4.55
CA GLY A 363 3.67 22.20 -5.13
C GLY A 363 3.95 21.11 -4.10
N PRO A 364 3.85 19.85 -4.50
CA PRO A 364 4.19 18.73 -3.63
C PRO A 364 5.70 18.56 -3.50
N HIS A 365 6.10 17.82 -2.48
CA HIS A 365 7.47 17.36 -2.34
C HIS A 365 7.85 16.40 -3.50
N GLU A 366 9.11 16.47 -3.97
CA GLU A 366 9.63 15.65 -5.09
C GLU A 366 9.58 14.13 -4.83
N ARG A 367 9.49 13.75 -3.56
CA ARG A 367 9.46 12.38 -3.07
C ARG A 367 8.02 11.95 -2.73
N PHE A 368 7.78 10.65 -2.62
CA PHE A 368 6.53 10.03 -2.17
C PHE A 368 5.38 9.99 -3.19
N THR A 369 5.68 10.18 -4.47
CA THR A 369 4.67 10.16 -5.55
C THR A 369 3.96 8.81 -5.74
N LEU A 370 4.50 7.70 -5.21
CA LEU A 370 3.87 6.37 -5.25
C LEU A 370 2.85 6.12 -4.14
N VAL A 371 2.94 6.88 -3.04
CA VAL A 371 2.15 6.62 -1.82
C VAL A 371 1.05 7.64 -1.57
N TYR A 372 0.94 8.66 -2.41
CA TYR A 372 -0.16 9.61 -2.46
C TYR A 372 -0.37 10.14 -3.89
N ASP A 373 -1.56 10.69 -4.16
CA ASP A 373 -1.84 11.28 -5.45
C ASP A 373 -0.97 12.53 -5.67
N PRO A 374 -0.20 12.60 -6.79
CA PRO A 374 0.62 13.78 -7.09
C PRO A 374 -0.27 15.00 -7.26
N ARG A 375 0.15 16.13 -6.67
CA ARG A 375 -0.52 17.41 -6.81
C ARG A 375 0.12 18.23 -7.93
N GLU A 376 -0.70 19.03 -8.59
CA GLU A 376 -0.23 20.00 -9.56
C GLU A 376 0.43 21.20 -8.85
N ILE A 377 1.24 21.95 -9.57
CA ILE A 377 1.80 23.21 -9.09
C ILE A 377 0.65 24.21 -8.96
N SER A 378 0.46 24.76 -7.78
CA SER A 378 -0.55 25.78 -7.47
C SER A 378 -0.01 26.76 -6.42
N SER A 379 -0.15 28.06 -6.66
CA SER A 379 0.21 29.08 -5.69
C SER A 379 -0.54 28.98 -4.36
N ALA A 380 -1.73 28.36 -4.38
CA ALA A 380 -2.59 28.13 -3.22
C ALA A 380 -2.27 26.86 -2.43
N TYR A 381 -1.20 26.13 -2.75
CA TYR A 381 -0.88 24.84 -2.14
C TYR A 381 0.45 24.83 -1.42
N ALA A 382 0.47 24.24 -0.24
CA ALA A 382 1.68 23.89 0.48
C ALA A 382 1.59 22.51 1.08
N GLN A 383 2.73 21.81 1.18
CA GLN A 383 2.86 20.53 1.83
C GLN A 383 3.93 20.57 2.91
N ILE A 384 3.60 20.13 4.12
CA ILE A 384 4.51 20.04 5.24
C ILE A 384 4.73 18.55 5.55
N ILE A 385 5.97 18.10 5.46
CA ILE A 385 6.39 16.79 5.96
C ILE A 385 6.80 16.96 7.40
N VAL A 386 6.15 16.23 8.29
CA VAL A 386 6.42 16.24 9.72
C VAL A 386 7.08 14.92 10.11
N LYS A 387 8.31 15.00 10.59
CA LYS A 387 9.04 13.86 11.13
C LYS A 387 8.95 13.89 12.64
N THR A 388 8.50 12.77 13.24
CA THR A 388 8.44 12.59 14.69
C THR A 388 9.56 11.68 15.19
N ASP A 389 9.86 11.74 16.47
CA ASP A 389 10.84 10.88 17.15
C ASP A 389 10.43 9.40 17.10
N THR A 390 9.13 9.14 17.27
CA THR A 390 8.54 7.80 17.21
C THR A 390 7.20 7.83 16.50
N ARG A 391 6.77 6.69 15.98
CA ARG A 391 5.47 6.55 15.32
C ARG A 391 4.31 6.78 16.28
N GLU A 392 4.45 6.33 17.51
CA GLU A 392 3.43 6.42 18.56
C GLU A 392 3.07 7.86 18.90
N ARG A 393 3.93 8.82 18.56
CA ARG A 393 3.68 10.25 18.73
C ARG A 393 2.78 10.85 17.66
N ILE A 394 2.68 10.21 16.49
CA ILE A 394 1.91 10.75 15.36
C ILE A 394 0.48 11.10 15.75
N PRO A 395 -0.33 10.23 16.40
CA PRO A 395 -1.70 10.56 16.76
C PRO A 395 -1.82 11.82 17.63
N GLU A 396 -0.97 11.97 18.64
CA GLU A 396 -0.98 13.13 19.54
C GLU A 396 -0.63 14.43 18.80
N VAL A 397 0.38 14.39 17.91
CA VAL A 397 0.78 15.57 17.12
C VAL A 397 -0.29 15.89 16.07
N TRP A 398 -0.89 14.85 15.46
CA TRP A 398 -1.99 14.99 14.50
C TRP A 398 -3.20 15.72 15.10
N ASP A 399 -3.71 15.25 16.24
CA ASP A 399 -4.87 15.85 16.89
C ASP A 399 -4.62 17.33 17.21
N LYS A 400 -3.40 17.66 17.68
CA LYS A 400 -3.04 19.05 17.99
C LYS A 400 -2.95 19.95 16.76
N VAL A 401 -2.39 19.46 15.66
CA VAL A 401 -2.29 20.26 14.43
C VAL A 401 -3.65 20.36 13.73
N GLU A 402 -4.50 19.33 13.81
CA GLU A 402 -5.87 19.38 13.29
C GLU A 402 -6.69 20.45 14.04
N ASP A 403 -6.64 20.45 15.38
CA ASP A 403 -7.29 21.46 16.22
C ASP A 403 -6.75 22.88 15.93
N TYR A 404 -5.43 23.03 15.81
CA TYR A 404 -4.81 24.31 15.46
C TYR A 404 -5.29 24.84 14.12
N LEU A 405 -5.33 24.00 13.09
CA LEU A 405 -5.78 24.40 11.75
C LEU A 405 -7.25 24.78 11.75
N GLN A 406 -8.10 24.02 12.43
CA GLN A 406 -9.53 24.30 12.51
C GLN A 406 -9.85 25.59 13.32
N THR A 407 -9.10 25.86 14.39
CA THR A 407 -9.40 26.98 15.29
C THR A 407 -8.67 28.27 14.92
N GLN A 408 -7.41 28.19 14.50
CA GLN A 408 -6.55 29.36 14.24
C GLN A 408 -6.46 29.70 12.76
N MET A 409 -6.77 28.75 11.85
CA MET A 409 -6.65 28.96 10.40
C MET A 409 -7.88 28.44 9.64
N PRO A 410 -9.10 28.85 10.02
CA PRO A 410 -10.36 28.32 9.44
C PRO A 410 -10.56 28.68 7.95
N TRP A 411 -9.74 29.58 7.39
CA TRP A 411 -9.78 29.93 5.97
C TRP A 411 -9.03 28.93 5.08
N THR A 412 -8.22 28.05 5.68
CA THR A 412 -7.47 27.02 4.97
C THR A 412 -8.31 25.74 4.82
N ASP A 413 -7.99 24.92 3.82
CA ASP A 413 -8.55 23.58 3.63
C ASP A 413 -7.45 22.54 3.81
N PRO A 414 -7.17 22.10 5.06
CA PRO A 414 -6.09 21.17 5.35
C PRO A 414 -6.45 19.73 5.04
N ILE A 415 -5.43 18.93 4.69
CA ILE A 415 -5.50 17.47 4.63
C ILE A 415 -4.31 16.91 5.41
N ILE A 416 -4.58 16.19 6.48
CA ILE A 416 -3.54 15.49 7.21
C ILE A 416 -3.58 14.02 6.81
N LYS A 417 -2.44 13.43 6.49
CA LYS A 417 -2.36 12.06 5.98
C LYS A 417 -1.10 11.33 6.42
N SER A 418 -1.24 10.05 6.74
CA SER A 418 -0.12 9.17 7.07
C SER A 418 0.58 8.67 5.81
N LEU A 419 1.85 8.30 5.95
CA LEU A 419 2.56 7.54 4.92
C LEU A 419 1.98 6.12 4.84
N ARG A 420 1.66 5.64 3.64
CA ARG A 420 1.09 4.31 3.38
C ARG A 420 2.11 3.36 2.79
N ILE A 421 1.85 2.07 2.95
CA ILE A 421 2.56 1.00 2.27
C ILE A 421 1.60 0.37 1.27
N GLY A 422 1.92 0.47 -0.02
CA GLY A 422 1.09 -0.07 -1.09
C GLY A 422 0.20 0.97 -1.78
N PRO A 423 -0.56 0.55 -2.81
CA PRO A 423 -1.44 1.43 -3.56
C PRO A 423 -2.55 2.02 -2.69
N GLY A 424 -2.87 3.29 -2.91
CA GLY A 424 -3.94 4.00 -2.20
C GLY A 424 -4.09 5.42 -2.71
N ARG A 425 -5.19 6.08 -2.32
CA ARG A 425 -5.53 7.45 -2.71
C ARG A 425 -5.66 8.35 -1.48
N ASP A 426 -5.55 9.66 -1.69
CA ASP A 426 -5.68 10.63 -0.61
C ASP A 426 -7.10 10.67 -0.05
N SER A 427 -8.11 10.59 -0.91
CA SER A 427 -9.51 10.48 -0.50
C SER A 427 -9.96 9.02 -0.55
N LYS A 428 -10.50 8.52 0.57
CA LYS A 428 -10.95 7.13 0.67
C LYS A 428 -12.28 6.88 -0.04
N ILE A 429 -13.14 7.91 -0.12
CA ILE A 429 -14.45 7.85 -0.79
C ILE A 429 -14.48 8.94 -1.86
N GLU A 430 -14.73 8.55 -3.11
CA GLU A 430 -14.82 9.44 -4.26
C GLU A 430 -16.09 9.17 -5.04
N ALA A 431 -17.00 10.15 -5.11
CA ALA A 431 -18.14 10.17 -6.01
C ALA A 431 -17.76 10.95 -7.27
N ARG A 432 -17.61 10.28 -8.39
CA ARG A 432 -17.19 10.85 -9.67
C ARG A 432 -18.41 11.13 -10.54
N LEU A 433 -18.66 12.39 -10.77
CA LEU A 433 -19.78 12.87 -11.58
C LEU A 433 -19.26 13.28 -12.96
N HIS A 434 -19.81 12.66 -13.99
CA HIS A 434 -19.41 12.84 -15.38
C HIS A 434 -20.51 13.57 -16.16
N GLY A 435 -20.13 14.51 -17.04
CA GLY A 435 -21.11 15.20 -17.86
C GLY A 435 -20.54 16.35 -18.69
N PRO A 436 -21.31 16.96 -19.59
CA PRO A 436 -20.83 17.97 -20.54
C PRO A 436 -20.69 19.36 -19.93
N ASP A 437 -21.61 19.79 -19.05
CA ASP A 437 -21.69 21.17 -18.54
C ASP A 437 -21.05 21.29 -17.16
N PRO A 438 -20.02 22.15 -16.99
CA PRO A 438 -19.37 22.37 -15.70
C PRO A 438 -20.30 22.88 -14.61
N THR A 439 -21.27 23.72 -14.96
CA THR A 439 -22.21 24.33 -14.01
C THR A 439 -23.08 23.27 -13.36
N VAL A 440 -23.65 22.38 -14.18
CA VAL A 440 -24.47 21.25 -13.68
C VAL A 440 -23.63 20.28 -12.86
N LEU A 441 -22.38 19.98 -13.30
CA LEU A 441 -21.49 19.11 -12.56
C LEU A 441 -21.17 19.68 -11.17
N ARG A 442 -20.94 20.99 -11.06
CA ARG A 442 -20.70 21.63 -9.77
C ARG A 442 -21.92 21.55 -8.86
N GLN A 443 -23.12 21.80 -9.37
CA GLN A 443 -24.36 21.65 -8.60
C GLN A 443 -24.55 20.21 -8.08
N LEU A 444 -24.29 19.20 -8.92
CA LEU A 444 -24.35 17.81 -8.53
C LEU A 444 -23.28 17.45 -7.48
N SER A 445 -22.07 18.01 -7.64
CA SER A 445 -21.00 17.85 -6.63
C SER A 445 -21.37 18.47 -5.30
N GLU A 446 -21.95 19.66 -5.27
CA GLU A 446 -22.43 20.31 -4.06
C GLU A 446 -23.52 19.49 -3.34
N GLN A 447 -24.45 18.89 -4.11
CA GLN A 447 -25.46 17.97 -3.55
C GLN A 447 -24.81 16.72 -2.94
N ALA A 448 -23.83 16.12 -3.62
CA ALA A 448 -23.10 14.97 -3.11
C ALA A 448 -22.31 15.33 -1.84
N GLN A 449 -21.64 16.48 -1.82
CA GLN A 449 -20.93 16.99 -0.65
C GLN A 449 -21.90 17.30 0.53
N ALA A 450 -23.09 17.81 0.24
CA ALA A 450 -24.11 18.06 1.28
C ALA A 450 -24.56 16.75 1.95
N ILE A 451 -24.73 15.67 1.17
CA ILE A 451 -25.01 14.33 1.71
C ILE A 451 -23.85 13.84 2.59
N MET A 452 -22.60 14.02 2.13
CA MET A 452 -21.41 13.64 2.92
C MET A 452 -21.34 14.45 4.22
N ARG A 453 -21.60 15.78 4.18
CA ARG A 453 -21.59 16.64 5.40
C ARG A 453 -22.68 16.30 6.42
N ALA A 454 -23.75 15.66 5.98
CA ALA A 454 -24.82 15.22 6.89
C ALA A 454 -24.43 14.00 7.73
N ASP A 455 -23.38 13.26 7.35
CA ASP A 455 -22.86 12.12 8.13
C ASP A 455 -21.79 12.62 9.12
N PRO A 456 -21.95 12.41 10.44
CA PRO A 456 -21.03 12.92 11.46
C PRO A 456 -19.63 12.28 11.40
N GLU A 457 -19.49 11.14 10.76
CA GLU A 457 -18.20 10.45 10.59
C GLU A 457 -17.45 10.85 9.30
N ALA A 458 -18.02 11.77 8.49
CA ALA A 458 -17.36 12.26 7.29
C ALA A 458 -16.56 13.53 7.56
N LYS A 459 -15.30 13.53 7.15
CA LYS A 459 -14.40 14.70 7.19
C LYS A 459 -13.70 14.91 5.83
N ASP A 460 -12.95 16.00 5.71
CA ASP A 460 -12.20 16.37 4.50
C ASP A 460 -13.08 16.40 3.24
N ILE A 461 -14.29 16.96 3.38
CA ILE A 461 -15.29 16.97 2.31
C ILE A 461 -14.97 18.08 1.32
N ARG A 462 -14.68 17.72 0.07
CA ARG A 462 -14.27 18.65 -0.99
C ARG A 462 -14.56 18.12 -2.39
N ASP A 463 -14.36 18.96 -3.39
CA ASP A 463 -14.24 18.51 -4.78
C ASP A 463 -12.83 18.79 -5.34
N ASP A 464 -12.50 18.12 -6.45
CA ASP A 464 -11.19 18.21 -7.10
C ASP A 464 -11.04 19.42 -8.04
N TRP A 465 -12.12 20.17 -8.29
CA TRP A 465 -12.10 21.44 -9.03
C TRP A 465 -11.86 22.65 -8.13
N ARG A 466 -12.04 22.49 -6.81
CA ARG A 466 -11.87 23.53 -5.79
C ARG A 466 -12.78 24.74 -6.01
N GLN A 467 -12.48 25.87 -5.35
CA GLN A 467 -13.29 27.07 -5.45
C GLN A 467 -13.08 27.76 -6.83
N PRO A 468 -14.10 28.41 -7.39
CA PRO A 468 -13.93 29.30 -8.51
C PRO A 468 -13.04 30.47 -8.15
N VAL A 469 -12.17 30.87 -9.09
CA VAL A 469 -11.30 32.04 -8.93
C VAL A 469 -12.02 33.30 -9.38
N LYS A 470 -11.71 34.40 -8.70
CA LYS A 470 -12.15 35.73 -9.07
C LYS A 470 -11.34 36.22 -10.27
N LEU A 471 -11.99 36.59 -11.33
CA LEU A 471 -11.41 37.11 -12.55
C LEU A 471 -11.90 38.53 -12.79
N VAL A 472 -11.00 39.45 -13.09
CA VAL A 472 -11.31 40.80 -13.53
C VAL A 472 -11.23 40.84 -15.06
N ARG A 473 -12.39 41.01 -15.71
CA ARG A 473 -12.53 40.96 -17.15
C ARG A 473 -12.79 42.37 -17.73
N PRO A 474 -11.92 42.87 -18.62
CA PRO A 474 -12.22 44.13 -19.35
C PRO A 474 -13.36 43.89 -20.35
N VAL A 475 -14.35 44.76 -20.30
CA VAL A 475 -15.47 44.74 -21.29
C VAL A 475 -15.06 45.63 -22.46
N TYR A 476 -14.48 44.98 -23.48
CA TYR A 476 -13.98 45.64 -24.66
C TYR A 476 -15.12 46.33 -25.46
N ASN A 477 -14.96 47.62 -25.81
CA ASN A 477 -15.88 48.39 -26.64
C ASN A 477 -15.48 48.24 -28.11
N GLU A 478 -16.20 47.38 -28.81
CA GLU A 478 -15.93 47.04 -30.21
C GLU A 478 -15.94 48.28 -31.14
N GLN A 479 -16.87 49.24 -30.92
CA GLN A 479 -16.98 50.41 -31.74
C GLN A 479 -15.80 51.36 -31.58
N VAL A 480 -15.44 51.65 -30.35
CA VAL A 480 -14.29 52.53 -30.03
C VAL A 480 -12.97 51.89 -30.45
N GLY A 481 -12.83 50.59 -30.17
CA GLY A 481 -11.60 49.85 -30.53
C GLY A 481 -11.38 49.90 -32.06
N ARG A 482 -12.40 49.70 -32.87
CA ARG A 482 -12.29 49.83 -34.34
C ARG A 482 -11.94 51.22 -34.80
N GLN A 483 -12.49 52.26 -34.15
CA GLN A 483 -12.19 53.67 -34.50
C GLN A 483 -10.74 54.02 -34.19
N LEU A 484 -10.19 53.43 -33.11
CA LEU A 484 -8.81 53.65 -32.68
C LEU A 484 -7.82 52.69 -33.33
N GLY A 485 -8.30 51.68 -34.08
CA GLY A 485 -7.48 50.65 -34.67
C GLY A 485 -6.89 49.66 -33.64
N ILE A 486 -7.45 49.62 -32.43
CA ILE A 486 -6.98 48.77 -31.34
C ILE A 486 -7.81 47.48 -31.33
N THR A 487 -7.17 46.34 -31.44
CA THR A 487 -7.77 45.03 -31.39
C THR A 487 -7.83 44.49 -29.93
N ARG A 488 -8.63 43.41 -29.76
CA ARG A 488 -8.64 42.69 -28.46
C ARG A 488 -7.28 42.08 -28.11
N GLU A 489 -6.49 41.69 -29.11
CA GLU A 489 -5.16 41.14 -28.95
C GLU A 489 -4.18 42.22 -28.44
N GLU A 490 -4.22 43.40 -29.01
CA GLU A 490 -3.40 44.54 -28.58
C GLU A 490 -3.75 45.01 -27.15
N LEU A 491 -5.06 45.05 -26.83
CA LEU A 491 -5.54 45.30 -25.48
C LEU A 491 -5.01 44.24 -24.49
N ALA A 492 -5.13 42.93 -24.84
CA ALA A 492 -4.63 41.86 -24.02
C ALA A 492 -3.10 41.92 -23.84
N ALA A 493 -2.36 42.28 -24.90
CA ALA A 493 -0.92 42.43 -24.86
C ALA A 493 -0.51 43.58 -23.93
N ALA A 494 -1.21 44.73 -23.98
CA ALA A 494 -0.96 45.88 -23.11
C ALA A 494 -1.23 45.54 -21.63
N LEU A 495 -2.34 44.84 -21.33
CA LEU A 495 -2.67 44.40 -19.99
C LEU A 495 -1.64 43.38 -19.47
N ARG A 496 -1.23 42.42 -20.31
CA ARG A 496 -0.18 41.43 -19.96
C ARG A 496 1.14 42.15 -19.68
N PHE A 497 1.57 43.08 -20.52
CA PHE A 497 2.78 43.86 -20.31
C PHE A 497 2.78 44.57 -18.95
N ALA A 498 1.65 45.17 -18.61
CA ALA A 498 1.52 45.94 -17.37
C ALA A 498 1.53 45.02 -16.11
N VAL A 499 1.00 43.82 -16.18
CA VAL A 499 0.88 42.92 -15.03
C VAL A 499 2.05 41.94 -14.94
N GLU A 500 2.27 41.12 -15.99
CA GLU A 500 3.24 40.02 -16.00
C GLU A 500 4.59 40.42 -16.63
N GLY A 501 4.55 41.41 -17.55
CA GLY A 501 5.62 41.70 -18.46
C GLY A 501 5.60 40.86 -19.73
N THR A 502 6.42 41.24 -20.70
CA THR A 502 6.51 40.59 -22.01
C THR A 502 7.93 40.12 -22.25
N PRO A 503 8.12 38.83 -22.63
CA PRO A 503 9.43 38.33 -23.02
C PRO A 503 9.82 38.91 -24.40
N VAL A 504 10.92 39.63 -24.45
CA VAL A 504 11.43 40.33 -25.65
C VAL A 504 12.67 39.67 -26.22
N GLY A 505 13.36 38.83 -25.48
CA GLY A 505 14.58 38.19 -25.91
C GLY A 505 15.06 37.12 -24.96
N ARG A 506 16.26 36.61 -25.25
CA ARG A 506 16.96 35.63 -24.43
C ARG A 506 18.42 36.05 -24.23
N TYR A 507 18.87 35.92 -22.99
CA TYR A 507 20.26 36.15 -22.60
C TYR A 507 20.93 34.80 -22.27
N ARG A 508 22.09 34.55 -22.86
CA ARG A 508 22.85 33.31 -22.62
C ARG A 508 23.96 33.59 -21.60
N ASP A 509 23.87 32.95 -20.46
CA ASP A 509 24.88 32.93 -19.41
C ASP A 509 25.50 31.53 -19.29
N GLY A 510 26.56 31.27 -20.01
CA GLY A 510 27.19 29.98 -20.12
C GLY A 510 26.24 28.93 -20.70
N ILE A 511 25.86 27.92 -19.90
CA ILE A 511 24.92 26.88 -20.29
C ILE A 511 23.45 27.27 -20.07
N ARG A 512 23.19 28.39 -19.40
CA ARG A 512 21.82 28.85 -19.05
C ARG A 512 21.32 29.80 -20.12
N VAL A 513 20.04 29.70 -20.45
CA VAL A 513 19.32 30.63 -21.32
C VAL A 513 18.25 31.32 -20.47
N LEU A 514 18.44 32.60 -20.20
CA LEU A 514 17.53 33.39 -19.37
C LEU A 514 16.62 34.21 -20.27
N PRO A 515 15.29 34.30 -19.98
CA PRO A 515 14.41 35.21 -20.69
C PRO A 515 14.71 36.64 -20.31
N ILE A 516 14.66 37.56 -21.28
CA ILE A 516 14.68 39.01 -21.05
C ILE A 516 13.22 39.45 -21.01
N LEU A 517 12.75 39.92 -19.83
CA LEU A 517 11.38 40.38 -19.63
C LEU A 517 11.39 41.92 -19.55
N VAL A 518 10.52 42.53 -20.32
CA VAL A 518 10.21 43.97 -20.19
C VAL A 518 8.87 44.10 -19.49
N ARG A 519 8.80 44.92 -18.45
CA ARG A 519 7.61 45.11 -17.62
C ARG A 519 7.56 46.53 -17.04
N ALA A 520 6.36 46.92 -16.61
CA ALA A 520 6.17 48.18 -15.90
C ALA A 520 6.82 48.14 -14.50
N PRO A 521 7.19 49.27 -13.92
CA PRO A 521 7.77 49.36 -12.57
C PRO A 521 6.76 48.90 -11.50
N ASP A 522 7.27 48.44 -10.35
CA ASP A 522 6.46 47.80 -9.30
C ASP A 522 5.34 48.69 -8.74
N ASN A 523 5.58 50.00 -8.64
CA ASN A 523 4.56 50.95 -8.19
C ASN A 523 3.36 51.09 -9.14
N GLU A 524 3.51 50.79 -10.40
CA GLU A 524 2.41 50.80 -11.39
C GLU A 524 1.68 49.44 -11.45
N ARG A 525 2.36 48.36 -11.14
CA ARG A 525 1.81 46.99 -11.22
C ARG A 525 1.06 46.53 -9.96
N ALA A 526 1.34 47.19 -8.81
CA ALA A 526 0.87 46.71 -7.50
C ALA A 526 -0.63 46.86 -7.26
N ASP A 527 -1.32 47.70 -8.01
CA ASP A 527 -2.75 47.99 -7.80
C ASP A 527 -3.60 47.65 -9.04
N VAL A 528 -4.60 46.80 -8.84
CA VAL A 528 -5.62 46.45 -9.87
C VAL A 528 -6.38 47.70 -10.32
N GLY A 529 -6.51 48.74 -9.47
CA GLY A 529 -7.10 50.02 -9.81
C GLY A 529 -6.42 50.74 -10.95
N ASN A 530 -5.12 50.53 -11.12
CA ASN A 530 -4.30 51.16 -12.17
C ASN A 530 -4.51 50.52 -13.56
N LEU A 531 -5.22 49.40 -13.67
CA LEU A 531 -5.45 48.73 -14.96
C LEU A 531 -6.15 49.60 -16.00
N GLN A 532 -6.98 50.54 -15.59
CA GLN A 532 -7.67 51.47 -16.49
C GLN A 532 -6.76 52.57 -17.04
N ASP A 533 -5.66 52.88 -16.37
CA ASP A 533 -4.69 53.94 -16.72
C ASP A 533 -3.57 53.41 -17.61
N ILE A 534 -3.52 52.10 -17.82
CA ILE A 534 -2.56 51.47 -18.73
C ILE A 534 -2.76 52.01 -20.14
N ASN A 535 -1.66 52.31 -20.81
CA ASN A 535 -1.69 52.81 -22.18
C ASN A 535 -1.58 51.66 -23.20
N VAL A 536 -2.39 51.77 -24.26
CA VAL A 536 -2.32 50.92 -25.43
C VAL A 536 -2.08 51.78 -26.68
N TRP A 537 -1.23 51.31 -27.58
CA TRP A 537 -0.89 52.04 -28.80
C TRP A 537 -2.04 52.03 -29.79
N SER A 538 -2.45 53.22 -30.28
CA SER A 538 -3.40 53.38 -31.35
C SER A 538 -2.67 53.63 -32.66
N PRO A 539 -2.74 52.68 -33.63
CA PRO A 539 -2.09 52.89 -34.93
C PRO A 539 -2.81 53.92 -35.79
N VAL A 540 -4.07 54.28 -35.48
CA VAL A 540 -4.85 55.28 -36.19
C VAL A 540 -4.54 56.71 -35.74
N LEU A 541 -4.35 56.88 -34.42
CA LEU A 541 -4.02 58.20 -33.85
C LEU A 541 -2.51 58.43 -33.76
N ASP A 542 -1.69 57.43 -33.99
CA ASP A 542 -0.22 57.43 -33.82
C ASP A 542 0.19 57.89 -32.41
N GLN A 543 -0.55 57.46 -31.39
CA GLN A 543 -0.28 57.80 -29.98
C GLN A 543 -0.80 56.74 -29.02
N ALA A 544 -0.30 56.77 -27.80
CA ALA A 544 -0.76 55.93 -26.69
C ALA A 544 -2.11 56.47 -26.17
N VAL A 545 -3.04 55.53 -25.92
CA VAL A 545 -4.42 55.82 -25.46
C VAL A 545 -4.67 54.99 -24.19
N PRO A 546 -5.23 55.57 -23.11
CA PRO A 546 -5.60 54.83 -21.93
C PRO A 546 -6.59 53.68 -22.21
N VAL A 547 -6.39 52.53 -21.60
CA VAL A 547 -7.28 51.37 -21.71
C VAL A 547 -8.73 51.75 -21.36
N ALA A 548 -8.94 52.63 -20.40
CA ALA A 548 -10.25 53.16 -20.04
C ALA A 548 -11.06 53.72 -21.23
N GLN A 549 -10.44 54.16 -22.32
CA GLN A 549 -11.12 54.63 -23.49
C GLN A 549 -11.59 53.49 -24.42
N VAL A 550 -10.95 52.34 -24.33
CA VAL A 550 -11.18 51.18 -25.22
C VAL A 550 -12.13 50.17 -24.59
N ILE A 551 -12.36 50.26 -23.30
CA ILE A 551 -13.26 49.39 -22.54
C ILE A 551 -14.46 50.16 -22.00
N SER A 552 -15.59 49.47 -21.80
CA SER A 552 -16.78 50.03 -21.13
C SER A 552 -16.66 49.96 -19.59
N GLY A 553 -15.65 49.24 -19.06
CA GLY A 553 -15.38 49.01 -17.65
C GLY A 553 -14.79 47.61 -17.40
N PHE A 554 -14.61 47.29 -16.14
CA PHE A 554 -14.21 45.97 -15.70
C PHE A 554 -15.38 45.27 -15.00
N GLU A 555 -15.65 44.02 -15.35
CA GLU A 555 -16.56 43.18 -14.63
C GLU A 555 -15.80 42.12 -13.80
N THR A 556 -16.31 41.83 -12.61
CA THR A 556 -15.80 40.75 -11.78
C THR A 556 -16.64 39.49 -12.02
N VAL A 557 -16.02 38.45 -12.53
CA VAL A 557 -16.64 37.15 -12.77
C VAL A 557 -15.90 36.07 -11.98
N PHE A 558 -16.58 34.94 -11.76
CA PHE A 558 -15.99 33.77 -11.13
C PHE A 558 -15.94 32.65 -12.15
N GLU A 559 -14.77 32.08 -12.33
CA GLU A 559 -14.54 30.96 -13.26
C GLU A 559 -13.85 29.80 -12.56
N ASN A 560 -14.08 28.58 -13.04
CA ASN A 560 -13.35 27.43 -12.53
C ASN A 560 -11.89 27.51 -12.97
N ALA A 561 -10.95 27.57 -12.02
CA ALA A 561 -9.52 27.55 -12.28
C ALA A 561 -9.07 26.21 -12.87
N VAL A 562 -9.69 25.13 -12.42
CA VAL A 562 -9.37 23.76 -12.81
C VAL A 562 -10.62 23.06 -13.31
N LEU A 563 -10.54 22.46 -14.49
CA LEU A 563 -11.53 21.55 -15.05
C LEU A 563 -10.82 20.23 -15.38
N ARG A 564 -11.35 19.13 -14.86
CA ARG A 564 -10.77 17.81 -15.07
C ARG A 564 -11.62 16.97 -16.02
N SER A 565 -10.95 16.11 -16.77
CA SER A 565 -11.60 15.12 -17.63
C SER A 565 -11.02 13.74 -17.36
N ARG A 566 -11.90 12.74 -17.34
CA ARG A 566 -11.54 11.33 -17.24
C ARG A 566 -12.11 10.60 -18.46
N ASP A 567 -11.26 9.85 -19.14
CA ASP A 567 -11.64 9.14 -20.38
C ASP A 567 -12.30 10.08 -21.41
N ARG A 568 -11.78 11.31 -21.54
CA ARG A 568 -12.27 12.41 -22.41
C ARG A 568 -13.64 12.97 -22.01
N ILE A 569 -14.21 12.56 -20.90
CA ILE A 569 -15.47 13.09 -20.37
C ILE A 569 -15.15 14.01 -19.20
N ARG A 570 -15.72 15.22 -19.20
CA ARG A 570 -15.56 16.16 -18.09
C ARG A 570 -16.09 15.53 -16.81
N THR A 571 -15.32 15.62 -15.75
CA THR A 571 -15.56 14.91 -14.49
C THR A 571 -15.22 15.80 -13.30
N ILE A 572 -16.11 15.87 -12.33
CA ILE A 572 -15.85 16.42 -11.00
C ILE A 572 -15.92 15.30 -9.96
N ILE A 573 -15.03 15.32 -8.98
CA ILE A 573 -14.93 14.30 -7.93
C ILE A 573 -15.29 14.94 -6.61
N ALA A 574 -16.47 14.63 -6.07
CA ALA A 574 -16.80 14.92 -4.67
C ALA A 574 -16.23 13.81 -3.78
N SER A 575 -15.47 14.18 -2.75
CA SER A 575 -14.73 13.23 -1.92
C SER A 575 -14.82 13.51 -0.44
N CYS A 576 -14.62 12.47 0.37
CA CYS A 576 -14.52 12.56 1.84
C CYS A 576 -13.65 11.44 2.40
N ASN A 577 -13.26 11.63 3.68
CA ASN A 577 -12.57 10.65 4.51
C ASN A 577 -13.39 10.33 5.76
N PRO A 578 -13.27 9.14 6.36
CA PRO A 578 -13.86 8.85 7.67
C PRO A 578 -13.05 9.48 8.80
N THR A 579 -13.72 9.88 9.88
CA THR A 579 -13.09 10.47 11.08
C THR A 579 -12.52 9.41 12.01
N GLY A 580 -13.33 8.51 12.52
CA GLY A 580 -12.95 7.53 13.56
C GLY A 580 -13.14 6.07 13.14
N GLU A 581 -13.68 5.83 11.95
CA GLU A 581 -13.97 4.50 11.42
C GLU A 581 -13.23 4.22 10.10
N LEU A 582 -13.34 3.00 9.60
CA LEU A 582 -12.84 2.65 8.27
C LEU A 582 -13.78 3.20 7.17
N ALA A 583 -13.25 3.29 5.93
CA ALA A 583 -14.01 3.86 4.81
C ALA A 583 -15.31 3.11 4.47
N THR A 584 -15.33 1.78 4.62
CA THR A 584 -16.47 0.94 4.20
C THR A 584 -17.78 1.26 4.92
N PRO A 585 -17.84 1.43 6.27
CA PRO A 585 -19.08 1.79 6.95
C PRO A 585 -19.64 3.14 6.47
N LEU A 586 -18.81 4.17 6.40
CA LEU A 586 -19.20 5.49 5.87
C LEU A 586 -19.69 5.39 4.42
N PHE A 587 -18.96 4.69 3.57
CA PHE A 587 -19.31 4.48 2.17
C PHE A 587 -20.70 3.84 2.02
N ASN A 588 -21.00 2.81 2.82
CA ASN A 588 -22.28 2.12 2.79
C ASN A 588 -23.47 3.01 3.23
N ARG A 589 -23.24 4.06 4.04
CA ARG A 589 -24.25 5.02 4.43
C ARG A 589 -24.48 6.12 3.39
N VAL A 590 -23.39 6.65 2.79
CA VAL A 590 -23.48 7.76 1.83
C VAL A 590 -23.82 7.31 0.41
N LYS A 591 -23.35 6.12 0.00
CA LYS A 591 -23.53 5.58 -1.35
C LYS A 591 -24.99 5.56 -1.83
N PRO A 592 -25.95 4.93 -1.12
CA PRO A 592 -27.34 4.85 -1.58
C PRO A 592 -27.99 6.21 -1.68
N GLN A 593 -27.58 7.18 -0.88
CA GLN A 593 -28.14 8.55 -0.89
C GLN A 593 -27.60 9.33 -2.10
N ILE A 594 -26.31 9.18 -2.46
CA ILE A 594 -25.72 9.84 -3.62
C ILE A 594 -26.19 9.17 -4.91
N GLU A 595 -26.40 7.85 -4.93
CA GLU A 595 -26.99 7.13 -6.08
C GLU A 595 -28.45 7.48 -6.32
N ALA A 596 -29.16 8.00 -5.31
CA ALA A 596 -30.53 8.48 -5.45
C ALA A 596 -30.65 9.91 -6.02
N LEU A 597 -29.54 10.62 -6.27
CA LEU A 597 -29.56 11.92 -6.91
C LEU A 597 -30.10 11.80 -8.34
N GLU A 598 -31.01 12.71 -8.72
CA GLU A 598 -31.54 12.79 -10.06
C GLU A 598 -30.48 13.34 -11.03
N LEU A 599 -29.91 12.47 -11.85
CA LEU A 599 -28.93 12.85 -12.86
C LEU A 599 -29.62 13.23 -14.16
N PRO A 600 -29.39 14.43 -14.74
CA PRO A 600 -29.92 14.81 -16.04
C PRO A 600 -29.43 13.87 -17.15
N PRO A 601 -30.11 13.79 -18.31
CA PRO A 601 -29.66 13.01 -19.45
C PRO A 601 -28.24 13.41 -19.88
N GLY A 602 -27.38 12.42 -20.10
CA GLY A 602 -25.96 12.63 -20.46
C GLY A 602 -25.01 12.80 -19.26
N TYR A 603 -25.53 12.71 -18.04
CA TYR A 603 -24.71 12.66 -16.82
C TYR A 603 -24.68 11.27 -16.22
N SER A 604 -23.58 10.92 -15.57
CA SER A 604 -23.43 9.62 -14.92
C SER A 604 -22.58 9.74 -13.66
N LEU A 605 -22.77 8.78 -12.75
CA LEU A 605 -22.02 8.64 -11.51
C LEU A 605 -21.17 7.37 -11.56
N SER A 606 -19.93 7.45 -11.12
CA SER A 606 -19.09 6.29 -10.84
C SER A 606 -18.37 6.47 -9.51
N TRP A 607 -17.94 5.36 -8.92
CA TRP A 607 -17.27 5.37 -7.62
C TRP A 607 -15.76 5.15 -7.78
N GLY A 608 -14.99 5.92 -7.01
CA GLY A 608 -13.54 5.83 -6.90
C GLY A 608 -13.06 5.60 -5.47
N GLY A 609 -11.82 5.98 -5.21
CA GLY A 609 -11.19 5.84 -3.90
C GLY A 609 -10.88 4.39 -3.53
N GLU A 610 -10.91 4.10 -2.23
CA GLU A 610 -10.62 2.75 -1.69
C GLU A 610 -11.57 1.68 -2.22
N TYR A 611 -12.81 2.06 -2.55
CA TYR A 611 -13.79 1.15 -3.16
C TYR A 611 -13.32 0.65 -4.54
N GLU A 612 -12.88 1.53 -5.42
CA GLU A 612 -12.37 1.16 -6.75
C GLU A 612 -11.12 0.28 -6.65
N ASP A 613 -10.18 0.67 -5.78
CA ASP A 613 -8.92 -0.05 -5.60
C ASP A 613 -9.16 -1.44 -5.02
N SER A 614 -10.07 -1.55 -4.04
CA SER A 614 -10.50 -2.84 -3.49
C SER A 614 -11.21 -3.70 -4.54
N GLN A 615 -12.11 -3.12 -5.35
CA GLN A 615 -12.78 -3.85 -6.45
C GLN A 615 -11.79 -4.32 -7.51
N LYS A 616 -10.81 -3.51 -7.90
CA LYS A 616 -9.79 -3.92 -8.86
C LYS A 616 -8.97 -5.09 -8.33
N ALA A 617 -8.50 -5.01 -7.08
CA ALA A 617 -7.78 -6.08 -6.43
C ALA A 617 -8.62 -7.37 -6.33
N GLN A 618 -9.89 -7.24 -5.91
CA GLN A 618 -10.82 -8.38 -5.84
C GLN A 618 -11.11 -8.96 -7.23
N SER A 619 -11.25 -8.14 -8.27
CA SER A 619 -11.50 -8.61 -9.64
C SER A 619 -10.28 -9.30 -10.24
N GLY A 620 -9.07 -8.82 -9.97
CA GLY A 620 -7.82 -9.48 -10.36
C GLY A 620 -7.68 -10.85 -9.72
N LEU A 621 -7.86 -10.92 -8.40
CA LEU A 621 -7.89 -12.17 -7.66
C LEU A 621 -9.07 -13.05 -8.09
N GLY A 622 -10.25 -12.49 -8.31
CA GLY A 622 -11.45 -13.19 -8.74
C GLY A 622 -11.31 -13.92 -10.09
N ARG A 623 -10.44 -13.44 -10.97
CA ARG A 623 -10.10 -14.14 -12.23
C ARG A 623 -9.12 -15.29 -12.02
N SER A 624 -8.16 -15.12 -11.12
CA SER A 624 -7.08 -16.08 -10.87
C SER A 624 -7.47 -17.17 -9.84
N LEU A 625 -8.30 -16.84 -8.84
CA LEU A 625 -8.75 -17.76 -7.79
C LEU A 625 -9.44 -19.02 -8.33
N PRO A 626 -10.40 -18.95 -9.28
CA PRO A 626 -11.08 -20.15 -9.79
C PRO A 626 -10.10 -21.12 -10.44
N VAL A 627 -9.08 -20.63 -11.12
CA VAL A 627 -8.04 -21.46 -11.75
C VAL A 627 -7.23 -22.19 -10.67
N GLY A 628 -6.80 -21.46 -9.63
CA GLY A 628 -6.09 -22.04 -8.50
C GLY A 628 -6.92 -23.11 -7.78
N PHE A 629 -8.20 -22.82 -7.47
CA PHE A 629 -9.10 -23.79 -6.85
C PHE A 629 -9.34 -25.02 -7.73
N LEU A 630 -9.54 -24.84 -9.03
CA LEU A 630 -9.70 -25.96 -9.98
C LEU A 630 -8.46 -26.85 -9.97
N LEU A 631 -7.26 -26.28 -10.02
CA LEU A 631 -6.01 -27.03 -9.97
C LEU A 631 -5.83 -27.77 -8.63
N MET A 632 -6.21 -27.16 -7.50
CA MET A 632 -6.18 -27.80 -6.19
C MET A 632 -7.18 -28.98 -6.12
N ILE A 633 -8.40 -28.80 -6.65
CA ILE A 633 -9.41 -29.88 -6.73
C ILE A 633 -8.88 -31.01 -7.60
N LEU A 634 -8.35 -30.71 -8.78
CA LEU A 634 -7.79 -31.69 -9.70
C LEU A 634 -6.62 -32.44 -9.04
N THR A 635 -5.71 -31.75 -8.37
CA THR A 635 -4.59 -32.35 -7.64
C THR A 635 -5.11 -33.33 -6.55
N SER A 636 -6.14 -32.93 -5.80
CA SER A 636 -6.72 -33.78 -4.76
C SER A 636 -7.41 -35.03 -5.35
N ILE A 637 -8.08 -34.89 -6.51
CA ILE A 637 -8.69 -36.03 -7.22
C ILE A 637 -7.62 -37.00 -7.76
N LEU A 638 -6.57 -36.48 -8.38
CA LEU A 638 -5.46 -37.26 -8.91
C LEU A 638 -4.72 -38.01 -7.80
N LEU A 639 -4.57 -37.41 -6.62
CA LEU A 639 -3.88 -38.01 -5.49
C LEU A 639 -4.62 -39.23 -4.96
N PHE A 640 -5.94 -39.16 -4.81
CA PHE A 640 -6.75 -40.23 -4.23
C PHE A 640 -7.34 -41.21 -5.27
N GLY A 641 -7.38 -40.81 -6.54
CA GLY A 641 -8.02 -41.61 -7.61
C GLY A 641 -9.53 -41.85 -7.43
N LYS A 642 -10.19 -41.13 -6.51
CA LYS A 642 -11.59 -41.23 -6.12
C LYS A 642 -12.14 -39.84 -5.79
N LEU A 643 -13.48 -39.68 -5.82
CA LEU A 643 -14.13 -38.41 -5.55
C LEU A 643 -14.55 -38.18 -4.09
N ARG A 644 -14.72 -39.24 -3.31
CA ARG A 644 -15.25 -39.13 -1.93
C ARG A 644 -14.27 -38.49 -0.96
N GLN A 645 -12.99 -38.79 -1.05
CA GLN A 645 -11.94 -38.24 -0.22
C GLN A 645 -11.74 -36.73 -0.50
N PRO A 646 -11.56 -36.28 -1.76
CA PRO A 646 -11.55 -34.86 -2.09
C PRO A 646 -12.79 -34.09 -1.58
N LEU A 647 -13.99 -34.70 -1.72
CA LEU A 647 -15.22 -34.07 -1.23
C LEU A 647 -15.15 -33.79 0.28
N ILE A 648 -14.65 -34.74 1.08
CA ILE A 648 -14.48 -34.56 2.53
C ILE A 648 -13.52 -33.40 2.80
N ILE A 649 -12.37 -33.35 2.10
CA ILE A 649 -11.36 -32.33 2.24
C ILE A 649 -11.95 -30.96 1.94
N TRP A 650 -12.64 -30.80 0.83
CA TRP A 650 -13.20 -29.52 0.40
C TRP A 650 -14.35 -29.04 1.29
N LEU A 651 -15.11 -29.95 1.95
CA LEU A 651 -16.09 -29.54 2.95
C LEU A 651 -15.49 -28.98 4.24
N THR A 652 -14.19 -29.18 4.48
CA THR A 652 -13.51 -28.61 5.65
C THR A 652 -12.96 -27.20 5.40
N VAL A 653 -12.75 -26.81 4.15
CA VAL A 653 -12.16 -25.51 3.77
C VAL A 653 -12.95 -24.32 4.31
N PRO A 654 -14.30 -24.27 4.19
CA PRO A 654 -15.09 -23.16 4.72
C PRO A 654 -14.95 -22.96 6.24
N LEU A 655 -14.57 -24.00 6.98
CA LEU A 655 -14.41 -23.92 8.44
C LEU A 655 -13.27 -23.01 8.89
N ALA A 656 -12.35 -22.66 7.97
CA ALA A 656 -11.30 -21.68 8.21
C ALA A 656 -11.86 -20.34 8.70
N ILE A 657 -13.03 -19.93 8.18
CA ILE A 657 -13.66 -18.65 8.52
C ILE A 657 -13.99 -18.54 10.01
N VAL A 658 -14.23 -19.66 10.69
CA VAL A 658 -14.58 -19.65 12.13
C VAL A 658 -13.43 -19.11 12.97
N GLY A 659 -12.22 -19.62 12.72
CA GLY A 659 -11.03 -19.16 13.43
C GLY A 659 -10.61 -17.76 12.99
N ILE A 660 -10.74 -17.43 11.70
CA ILE A 660 -10.43 -16.08 11.17
C ILE A 660 -11.30 -15.03 11.83
N THR A 661 -12.63 -15.24 11.81
CA THR A 661 -13.59 -14.30 12.41
C THR A 661 -13.34 -14.13 13.90
N ALA A 662 -13.20 -15.25 14.62
CA ALA A 662 -12.97 -15.22 16.07
C ALA A 662 -11.66 -14.50 16.43
N GLY A 663 -10.59 -14.77 15.68
CA GLY A 663 -9.27 -14.13 15.89
C GLY A 663 -9.26 -12.64 15.63
N LEU A 664 -9.82 -12.20 14.51
CA LEU A 664 -9.88 -10.78 14.15
C LEU A 664 -10.78 -9.99 15.10
N LEU A 665 -11.93 -10.53 15.50
CA LEU A 665 -12.80 -9.89 16.47
C LEU A 665 -12.16 -9.80 17.87
N ALA A 666 -11.50 -10.86 18.32
CA ALA A 666 -10.83 -10.89 19.63
C ALA A 666 -9.65 -9.90 19.71
N ALA A 667 -8.93 -9.74 18.60
CA ALA A 667 -7.78 -8.82 18.50
C ALA A 667 -8.18 -7.40 18.05
N ASN A 668 -9.47 -7.13 17.80
CA ASN A 668 -9.97 -5.90 17.19
C ASN A 668 -9.25 -5.56 15.85
N GLY A 669 -8.80 -6.61 15.13
CA GLY A 669 -8.09 -6.51 13.87
C GLY A 669 -9.02 -6.25 12.69
N ALA A 670 -8.43 -5.82 11.56
CA ALA A 670 -9.15 -5.61 10.31
C ALA A 670 -8.89 -6.76 9.34
N PHE A 671 -9.89 -7.08 8.52
CA PHE A 671 -9.70 -7.93 7.36
C PHE A 671 -9.22 -7.06 6.20
N ASP A 672 -7.90 -7.02 6.02
CA ASP A 672 -7.20 -6.27 5.00
C ASP A 672 -6.63 -7.20 3.91
N PHE A 673 -5.91 -6.62 2.96
CA PHE A 673 -5.25 -7.39 1.90
C PHE A 673 -4.30 -8.47 2.47
N MET A 674 -3.57 -8.16 3.54
CA MET A 674 -2.66 -9.11 4.17
C MET A 674 -3.41 -10.24 4.90
N SER A 675 -4.55 -9.95 5.49
CA SER A 675 -5.46 -10.97 6.07
C SER A 675 -6.00 -11.92 5.01
N LEU A 676 -6.32 -11.40 3.82
CA LEU A 676 -6.75 -12.23 2.68
C LEU A 676 -5.63 -13.21 2.26
N LEU A 677 -4.37 -12.74 2.20
CA LEU A 677 -3.22 -13.62 1.95
C LEU A 677 -3.08 -14.70 3.04
N GLY A 678 -3.28 -14.31 4.29
CA GLY A 678 -3.31 -15.23 5.43
C GLY A 678 -4.41 -16.28 5.30
N ALA A 679 -5.60 -15.91 4.86
CA ALA A 679 -6.72 -16.81 4.63
C ALA A 679 -6.43 -17.82 3.51
N LEU A 680 -5.81 -17.38 2.41
CA LEU A 680 -5.36 -18.27 1.32
C LEU A 680 -4.32 -19.28 1.80
N SER A 681 -3.33 -18.81 2.59
CA SER A 681 -2.35 -19.68 3.26
C SER A 681 -3.02 -20.75 4.10
N LEU A 682 -3.99 -20.35 4.92
CA LEU A 682 -4.73 -21.23 5.82
C LEU A 682 -5.50 -22.31 5.05
N ILE A 683 -6.11 -21.99 3.91
CA ILE A 683 -6.78 -22.97 3.05
C ILE A 683 -5.79 -24.06 2.61
N GLY A 684 -4.61 -23.70 2.15
CA GLY A 684 -3.57 -24.64 1.75
C GLY A 684 -3.13 -25.55 2.90
N LEU A 685 -2.94 -24.99 4.10
CA LEU A 685 -2.57 -25.72 5.31
C LEU A 685 -3.65 -26.73 5.74
N LEU A 686 -4.92 -26.32 5.70
CA LEU A 686 -6.05 -27.17 6.05
C LEU A 686 -6.18 -28.36 5.13
N ILE A 687 -6.15 -28.12 3.82
CA ILE A 687 -6.24 -29.18 2.82
C ILE A 687 -5.09 -30.17 2.99
N LYS A 688 -3.85 -29.68 3.21
CA LYS A 688 -2.69 -30.52 3.46
C LYS A 688 -2.87 -31.43 4.69
N ASN A 689 -3.35 -30.87 5.81
CA ASN A 689 -3.59 -31.63 7.03
C ASN A 689 -4.70 -32.69 6.85
N ALA A 690 -5.77 -32.34 6.14
CA ALA A 690 -6.85 -33.26 5.82
C ALA A 690 -6.41 -34.40 4.88
N ILE A 691 -5.56 -34.11 3.88
CA ILE A 691 -4.96 -35.11 2.99
C ILE A 691 -4.19 -36.16 3.80
N VAL A 692 -3.28 -35.73 4.66
CA VAL A 692 -2.42 -36.60 5.45
C VAL A 692 -3.25 -37.46 6.43
N LEU A 693 -4.33 -36.92 6.98
CA LEU A 693 -5.23 -37.64 7.86
C LEU A 693 -6.05 -38.69 7.11
N ILE A 694 -6.64 -38.33 5.96
CA ILE A 694 -7.46 -39.24 5.16
C ILE A 694 -6.62 -40.38 4.57
N ASP A 695 -5.40 -40.04 4.09
CA ASP A 695 -4.45 -41.04 3.59
C ASP A 695 -4.11 -42.10 4.66
N GLU A 696 -3.88 -41.67 5.91
CA GLU A 696 -3.64 -42.60 7.03
C GLU A 696 -4.87 -43.46 7.34
N ILE A 697 -6.10 -42.90 7.29
CA ILE A 697 -7.32 -43.66 7.48
C ILE A 697 -7.44 -44.71 6.38
N ASP A 698 -7.25 -44.33 5.11
CA ASP A 698 -7.34 -45.26 3.96
C ASP A 698 -6.29 -46.36 4.04
N GLN A 699 -5.05 -46.05 4.48
CA GLN A 699 -4.00 -47.05 4.67
C GLN A 699 -4.36 -48.06 5.78
N GLN A 700 -4.94 -47.62 6.89
CA GLN A 700 -5.36 -48.54 7.97
C GLN A 700 -6.57 -49.40 7.61
N VAL A 701 -7.51 -48.82 6.83
CA VAL A 701 -8.66 -49.60 6.29
C VAL A 701 -8.16 -50.62 5.26
N ALA A 702 -7.25 -50.26 4.36
CA ALA A 702 -6.63 -51.17 3.40
C ALA A 702 -5.81 -52.27 4.08
N GLY A 703 -5.24 -51.98 5.26
CA GLY A 703 -4.57 -52.96 6.11
C GLY A 703 -5.49 -53.97 6.83
N GLY A 704 -6.79 -53.92 6.58
CA GLY A 704 -7.77 -54.90 7.11
C GLY A 704 -8.32 -54.59 8.50
N LYS A 705 -8.09 -53.40 9.05
CA LYS A 705 -8.70 -52.96 10.32
C LYS A 705 -10.18 -52.66 10.13
N GLU A 706 -10.97 -52.93 11.17
CA GLU A 706 -12.38 -52.54 11.22
C GLU A 706 -12.51 -51.00 11.05
N GLY A 707 -13.45 -50.56 10.23
CA GLY A 707 -13.57 -49.19 9.81
C GLY A 707 -13.65 -48.17 10.96
N PHE A 708 -14.39 -48.46 12.04
CA PHE A 708 -14.48 -47.57 13.20
C PHE A 708 -13.15 -47.49 13.96
N SER A 709 -12.50 -48.61 14.21
CA SER A 709 -11.19 -48.71 14.87
C SER A 709 -10.11 -48.05 14.01
N ALA A 710 -10.14 -48.25 12.68
CA ALA A 710 -9.21 -47.64 11.74
C ALA A 710 -9.27 -46.08 11.79
N ILE A 711 -10.49 -45.49 11.80
CA ILE A 711 -10.67 -44.06 11.92
C ILE A 711 -10.12 -43.52 13.24
N LEU A 712 -10.45 -44.17 14.37
CA LEU A 712 -9.98 -43.80 15.69
C LEU A 712 -8.45 -43.85 15.78
N ASP A 713 -7.87 -44.97 15.39
CA ASP A 713 -6.42 -45.19 15.53
C ASP A 713 -5.62 -44.29 14.57
N ALA A 714 -6.09 -44.10 13.33
CA ALA A 714 -5.48 -43.19 12.38
C ALA A 714 -5.52 -41.75 12.88
N THR A 715 -6.65 -41.28 13.41
CA THR A 715 -6.77 -39.93 13.89
C THR A 715 -5.94 -39.69 15.16
N VAL A 716 -5.92 -40.66 16.09
CA VAL A 716 -5.09 -40.59 17.29
C VAL A 716 -3.59 -40.60 16.94
N SER A 717 -3.18 -41.38 15.93
CA SER A 717 -1.76 -41.38 15.49
C SER A 717 -1.34 -40.06 14.87
N ARG A 718 -2.26 -39.34 14.23
CA ARG A 718 -1.99 -38.03 13.60
C ARG A 718 -2.20 -36.84 14.52
N LEU A 719 -2.73 -37.02 15.73
CA LEU A 719 -2.99 -35.99 16.70
C LEU A 719 -1.69 -35.20 17.03
N ARG A 720 -0.63 -35.91 17.35
CA ARG A 720 0.65 -35.32 17.78
C ARG A 720 1.33 -34.56 16.62
N PRO A 721 1.55 -35.13 15.42
CA PRO A 721 2.12 -34.40 14.29
C PRO A 721 1.33 -33.16 13.90
N VAL A 722 0.00 -33.24 13.83
CA VAL A 722 -0.86 -32.14 13.40
C VAL A 722 -0.88 -30.99 14.42
N ILE A 723 -0.96 -31.32 15.73
CA ILE A 723 -0.88 -30.28 16.78
C ILE A 723 0.52 -29.63 16.82
N LEU A 724 1.60 -30.40 16.68
CA LEU A 724 2.95 -29.87 16.64
C LEU A 724 3.16 -28.95 15.43
N ALA A 725 2.67 -29.36 14.24
CA ALA A 725 2.73 -28.54 13.03
C ALA A 725 1.99 -27.23 13.21
N ALA A 726 0.75 -27.26 13.73
CA ALA A 726 -0.02 -26.06 14.02
C ALA A 726 0.68 -25.17 15.07
N ALA A 727 1.16 -25.75 16.15
CA ALA A 727 1.85 -25.01 17.22
C ALA A 727 3.12 -24.34 16.73
N THR A 728 3.93 -25.04 15.91
CA THR A 728 5.16 -24.44 15.35
C THR A 728 4.88 -23.31 14.39
N THR A 729 3.81 -23.39 13.60
CA THR A 729 3.38 -22.31 12.70
C THR A 729 2.87 -21.10 13.50
N ILE A 730 1.99 -21.34 14.49
CA ILE A 730 1.44 -20.29 15.35
C ILE A 730 2.58 -19.58 16.11
N LEU A 731 3.45 -20.31 16.76
CA LEU A 731 4.57 -19.75 17.53
C LEU A 731 5.59 -19.04 16.64
N GLY A 732 5.81 -19.53 15.41
CA GLY A 732 6.69 -18.92 14.43
C GLY A 732 6.20 -17.56 13.92
N LEU A 733 4.89 -17.29 13.99
CA LEU A 733 4.29 -16.03 13.57
C LEU A 733 4.23 -14.97 14.68
N ILE A 734 4.49 -15.32 15.94
CA ILE A 734 4.45 -14.39 17.07
C ILE A 734 5.32 -13.12 16.83
N PRO A 735 6.55 -13.21 16.33
CA PRO A 735 7.37 -12.02 16.10
C PRO A 735 6.75 -11.03 15.09
N LEU A 736 5.89 -11.49 14.16
CA LEU A 736 5.22 -10.63 13.19
C LEU A 736 4.01 -9.87 13.76
N LEU A 737 3.56 -10.18 14.97
CA LEU A 737 2.49 -9.43 15.63
C LEU A 737 2.90 -8.00 15.98
N SER A 738 4.19 -7.71 16.09
CA SER A 738 4.73 -6.36 16.31
C SER A 738 4.86 -5.55 15.02
N ASP A 739 4.73 -6.16 13.85
CA ASP A 739 4.81 -5.47 12.56
C ASP A 739 3.41 -5.13 12.04
N VAL A 740 3.12 -3.83 11.93
CA VAL A 740 1.81 -3.31 11.50
C VAL A 740 1.37 -3.83 10.13
N PHE A 741 2.32 -4.13 9.24
CA PHE A 741 2.01 -4.67 7.92
C PHE A 741 1.56 -6.14 7.97
N PHE A 742 2.14 -6.95 8.86
CA PHE A 742 1.89 -8.39 8.94
C PHE A 742 0.96 -8.80 10.09
N VAL A 743 0.61 -7.91 11.01
CA VAL A 743 -0.17 -8.25 12.23
C VAL A 743 -1.50 -8.92 11.90
N ASN A 744 -2.31 -8.35 11.01
CA ASN A 744 -3.62 -8.90 10.67
C ASN A 744 -3.53 -10.26 9.96
N MET A 745 -2.53 -10.42 9.08
CA MET A 745 -2.21 -11.71 8.45
C MET A 745 -1.84 -12.75 9.50
N SER A 746 -0.97 -12.38 10.43
CA SER A 746 -0.51 -13.30 11.50
C SER A 746 -1.67 -13.73 12.39
N ILE A 747 -2.53 -12.79 12.80
CA ILE A 747 -3.75 -13.11 13.57
C ILE A 747 -4.66 -14.05 12.79
N THR A 748 -4.88 -13.79 11.50
CA THR A 748 -5.70 -14.61 10.60
C THR A 748 -5.18 -16.04 10.52
N ILE A 749 -3.87 -16.23 10.31
CA ILE A 749 -3.25 -17.56 10.23
C ILE A 749 -3.24 -18.24 11.60
N MET A 750 -2.83 -17.56 12.66
CA MET A 750 -2.69 -18.13 14.00
C MET A 750 -4.04 -18.62 14.55
N ALA A 751 -5.03 -17.73 14.58
CA ALA A 751 -6.37 -18.07 15.08
C ALA A 751 -7.08 -19.05 14.14
N GLY A 752 -6.98 -18.80 12.84
CA GLY A 752 -7.55 -19.70 11.82
C GLY A 752 -7.00 -21.11 11.90
N LEU A 753 -5.68 -21.28 11.95
CA LEU A 753 -5.02 -22.59 12.03
C LEU A 753 -5.30 -23.30 13.35
N GLY A 754 -5.24 -22.58 14.48
CA GLY A 754 -5.52 -23.14 15.79
C GLY A 754 -6.91 -23.74 15.87
N PHE A 755 -7.92 -22.98 15.47
CA PHE A 755 -9.31 -23.41 15.52
C PHE A 755 -9.62 -24.49 14.47
N ALA A 756 -9.17 -24.30 13.24
CA ALA A 756 -9.40 -25.23 12.15
C ALA A 756 -8.68 -26.56 12.34
N THR A 757 -7.51 -26.57 13.00
CA THR A 757 -6.82 -27.83 13.36
C THR A 757 -7.67 -28.68 14.30
N LEU A 758 -8.23 -28.06 15.34
CA LEU A 758 -9.13 -28.77 16.27
C LEU A 758 -10.38 -29.29 15.56
N LEU A 759 -11.00 -28.47 14.72
CA LEU A 759 -12.16 -28.89 13.93
C LEU A 759 -11.81 -29.99 12.94
N THR A 760 -10.69 -29.90 12.23
CA THR A 760 -10.26 -30.93 11.26
C THR A 760 -10.07 -32.28 11.92
N LEU A 761 -9.44 -32.33 13.10
CA LEU A 761 -9.22 -33.56 13.84
C LEU A 761 -10.51 -34.25 14.34
N VAL A 762 -11.63 -33.50 14.46
CA VAL A 762 -12.94 -34.04 14.86
C VAL A 762 -13.87 -34.22 13.64
N PHE A 763 -13.91 -33.21 12.77
CA PHE A 763 -14.88 -33.14 11.68
C PHE A 763 -14.53 -34.03 10.49
N VAL A 764 -13.25 -34.12 10.08
CA VAL A 764 -12.82 -35.01 8.96
C VAL A 764 -13.13 -36.44 9.24
N PRO A 765 -12.76 -37.03 10.41
CA PRO A 765 -13.11 -38.42 10.74
C PRO A 765 -14.63 -38.66 10.81
N THR A 766 -15.38 -37.68 11.32
CA THR A 766 -16.84 -37.74 11.40
C THR A 766 -17.46 -37.74 10.01
N LEU A 767 -17.04 -36.84 9.10
CA LEU A 767 -17.49 -36.81 7.71
C LEU A 767 -17.09 -38.12 6.95
N TYR A 768 -15.86 -38.63 7.20
CA TYR A 768 -15.39 -39.87 6.61
C TYR A 768 -16.32 -41.03 7.02
N SER A 769 -16.64 -41.15 8.34
CA SER A 769 -17.58 -42.14 8.86
C SER A 769 -18.98 -42.01 8.21
N LEU A 770 -19.45 -40.78 7.98
CA LEU A 770 -20.77 -40.52 7.39
C LEU A 770 -20.82 -40.90 5.89
N ILE A 771 -19.84 -40.42 5.09
CA ILE A 771 -19.80 -40.60 3.63
C ILE A 771 -19.52 -42.05 3.25
N PHE A 772 -18.66 -42.72 4.00
CA PHE A 772 -18.36 -44.16 3.80
C PHE A 772 -19.33 -45.08 4.53
N ARG A 773 -20.34 -44.55 5.24
CA ARG A 773 -21.38 -45.28 5.96
C ARG A 773 -20.84 -46.28 6.96
N ILE A 774 -19.72 -45.97 7.63
CA ILE A 774 -19.12 -46.83 8.64
C ILE A 774 -20.03 -46.84 9.88
N ARG A 775 -20.40 -48.00 10.37
CA ARG A 775 -21.24 -48.14 11.59
C ARG A 775 -20.39 -47.76 12.81
N PRO A 776 -20.89 -46.93 13.73
CA PRO A 776 -20.21 -46.70 15.00
C PRO A 776 -20.23 -48.02 15.81
N GLY A 777 -19.03 -48.44 16.27
CA GLY A 777 -18.87 -49.62 17.09
C GLY A 777 -19.40 -49.44 18.50
#